data_48834a182c81b189156ea7846d38b6f4
#
_entry.id   48834a182c81b189156ea7846d38b6f4
#
_cell.length_a   1.000
_cell.length_b   1.000
_cell.length_c   1.000
_cell.angle_alpha   90.00
_cell.angle_beta   90.00
_cell.angle_gamma   90.00
#
_symmetry.space_group_name_H-M   'P 1'
#
loop_
_entity.id
_entity.type
_entity.pdbx_description
1 polymer ?
#
loop_
_entity_poly.entity_id
_entity_poly.type
_entity_poly.pdbx_seq_one_letter_code
_entity_poly.pdbx_strand_id
1 'polypeptide(L)'
;MICNDVSECFEQISAYFSGDCTGFFLLVDTEDHDTFQKVLQRLQADGSKKCVYVSEHCSRNGLPDVDSAVRAACGDGDSVLVGVSQALMLQSGEALDRALDDLLSRPVSGHCVVLLDHCRQVLQKYLHRDIRLKNRVVLAEENSSPLPKIRLAKSAELCVGAEPLNGIPGLLGYLEKMSCADLERQPVLTVLCGLNPGLFSSAAYYVSAADGIYETLCAKYSDVAGGTQKCNGTDEQWSFLAGELGRCGSLSAVVCAHFGAATNLSAHIRDVWDGGSSMEKWLLWLALSVFGERSNSYLTLVLRDCPDMERFTERAYLCLADVDVTHPDFRRMRSERRRLLSQLPEELPLVTRFCDKVGVHEKNAVFYLSDGSDTERHEFLRCLSIYDYSPEELERAVDGFSKPLALYMREFAFDAANTKLAESDSGLRQELTAYFSEYKRQKLTNRIRGGFVEKVEEYASQRPYNKLKARSKIVSQMDRSGAQLFFFDALGVEYLAFIRAKCEEYGLLCEIEIGRCELPSITVKNKEFLQYFPENACHKIDALDEMKHHSTVYDYEKCRLPLHLFGELEVIDEELRRIRSMLVQNDAMKKAVIVSDHGASRLAVRYGHESPANIQLDEDGQHSGRCCPADSDPHIPFAAYEDGYAVLANYERFRGGRRANVEVHGGASLEEVLVPVVTLTRRPENVEFCFTEQVITLVPREVPQLTLYANVPMTRPRLLIDGEFIDGELVADSRHAKFLLPKIKRRGEYFAEVYDGDVSRGVRLAFTAQKNTREVDLFGFGGKK
;
A
#
# COMPACT_ATOMS: atom_id res chain seq x y z
N MET A 1 41.90 -63.23 -21.86
CA MET A 1 43.10 -62.71 -22.60
C MET A 1 43.20 -61.22 -22.23
N ILE A 2 44.37 -60.68 -22.04
CA ILE A 2 44.57 -59.25 -21.82
C ILE A 2 45.03 -58.68 -23.19
N CYS A 3 44.33 -57.69 -23.71
CA CYS A 3 44.60 -57.06 -24.99
C CYS A 3 45.13 -55.63 -24.72
N ASN A 4 46.23 -55.24 -25.43
CA ASN A 4 46.93 -54.00 -25.20
C ASN A 4 46.23 -52.77 -25.87
N ASP A 5 45.39 -53.07 -26.88
CA ASP A 5 44.62 -52.05 -27.58
C ASP A 5 43.30 -52.60 -28.16
N VAL A 6 42.43 -51.68 -28.65
CA VAL A 6 41.15 -52.00 -29.28
C VAL A 6 41.27 -52.90 -30.49
N SER A 7 42.38 -52.85 -31.25
CA SER A 7 42.56 -53.66 -32.45
C SER A 7 42.82 -55.10 -32.08
N GLU A 8 43.71 -55.38 -31.10
CA GLU A 8 43.92 -56.71 -30.55
C GLU A 8 42.66 -57.32 -29.90
N CYS A 9 41.87 -56.48 -29.17
CA CYS A 9 40.58 -56.91 -28.63
C CYS A 9 39.62 -57.33 -29.75
N PHE A 10 39.55 -56.58 -30.83
CA PHE A 10 38.68 -56.85 -31.98
C PHE A 10 39.14 -58.11 -32.76
N GLU A 11 40.45 -58.39 -32.86
CA GLU A 11 40.98 -59.60 -33.42
C GLU A 11 40.48 -60.84 -32.68
N GLN A 12 40.47 -60.78 -31.34
CA GLN A 12 39.96 -61.87 -30.49
C GLN A 12 38.44 -62.09 -30.69
N ILE A 13 37.69 -61.00 -30.78
CA ILE A 13 36.24 -61.05 -31.03
C ILE A 13 35.94 -61.62 -32.43
N SER A 14 36.70 -61.20 -33.42
CA SER A 14 36.57 -61.70 -34.80
C SER A 14 36.95 -63.21 -34.90
N ALA A 15 37.98 -63.67 -34.21
CA ALA A 15 38.35 -65.07 -34.12
C ALA A 15 37.25 -65.90 -33.47
N TYR A 16 36.55 -65.36 -32.44
CA TYR A 16 35.43 -66.03 -31.80
C TYR A 16 34.25 -66.19 -32.75
N PHE A 17 33.89 -65.17 -33.52
CA PHE A 17 32.81 -65.25 -34.51
C PHE A 17 33.12 -66.12 -35.74
N SER A 18 34.43 -66.28 -36.04
CA SER A 18 34.87 -67.08 -37.25
C SER A 18 35.17 -68.52 -36.86
N GLY A 19 35.20 -68.90 -35.63
CA GLY A 19 35.62 -70.22 -35.16
C GLY A 19 34.46 -71.21 -35.02
N ASP A 20 34.78 -72.52 -35.07
CA ASP A 20 33.80 -73.59 -34.81
C ASP A 20 33.42 -73.76 -33.34
N CYS A 21 33.88 -72.85 -32.49
CA CYS A 21 33.66 -72.85 -31.01
C CYS A 21 32.30 -72.23 -30.65
N THR A 22 31.22 -72.88 -30.98
CA THR A 22 29.86 -72.56 -30.49
C THR A 22 29.65 -73.12 -29.08
N GLY A 23 28.75 -72.54 -28.32
CA GLY A 23 28.27 -73.10 -27.07
C GLY A 23 28.59 -72.31 -25.79
N PHE A 24 29.25 -71.16 -25.92
CA PHE A 24 29.52 -70.29 -24.75
C PHE A 24 29.55 -68.81 -25.11
N PHE A 25 29.28 -67.93 -24.12
CA PHE A 25 29.46 -66.50 -24.23
C PHE A 25 30.92 -66.08 -24.26
N LEU A 26 31.26 -65.08 -25.09
CA LEU A 26 32.53 -64.35 -24.97
C LEU A 26 32.27 -63.08 -24.19
N LEU A 27 32.88 -62.96 -23.00
CA LEU A 27 32.79 -61.76 -22.17
C LEU A 27 33.95 -60.83 -22.57
N VAL A 28 33.63 -59.59 -22.96
CA VAL A 28 34.59 -58.56 -23.37
C VAL A 28 34.41 -57.37 -22.44
N ASP A 29 35.39 -57.07 -21.63
CA ASP A 29 35.37 -56.02 -20.65
C ASP A 29 36.29 -54.87 -21.03
N THR A 30 35.79 -53.67 -20.85
CA THR A 30 36.52 -52.38 -20.94
C THR A 30 36.41 -51.60 -19.62
N GLU A 31 37.40 -50.79 -19.31
CA GLU A 31 37.40 -49.93 -18.14
C GLU A 31 37.26 -48.42 -18.50
N ASP A 32 37.13 -48.18 -19.82
CA ASP A 32 37.01 -46.83 -20.35
C ASP A 32 35.82 -46.74 -21.30
N HIS A 33 34.95 -45.72 -21.10
CA HIS A 33 33.75 -45.52 -21.88
C HIS A 33 34.02 -45.29 -23.39
N ASP A 34 35.11 -44.57 -23.72
CA ASP A 34 35.45 -44.37 -25.15
C ASP A 34 35.87 -45.65 -25.85
N THR A 35 36.59 -46.54 -25.12
CA THR A 35 36.97 -47.87 -25.63
C THR A 35 35.73 -48.73 -25.78
N PHE A 36 34.84 -48.71 -24.80
CA PHE A 36 33.55 -49.43 -24.93
C PHE A 36 32.82 -48.99 -26.20
N GLN A 37 32.69 -47.69 -26.47
CA GLN A 37 32.04 -47.17 -27.63
C GLN A 37 32.77 -47.56 -28.96
N LYS A 38 34.09 -47.52 -28.99
CA LYS A 38 34.85 -47.91 -30.18
C LYS A 38 34.65 -49.39 -30.51
N VAL A 39 34.66 -50.30 -29.52
CA VAL A 39 34.39 -51.71 -29.73
C VAL A 39 32.97 -51.93 -30.21
N LEU A 40 31.97 -51.28 -29.56
CA LEU A 40 30.57 -51.40 -29.92
C LEU A 40 30.30 -50.91 -31.36
N GLN A 41 30.85 -49.74 -31.75
CA GLN A 41 30.68 -49.17 -33.08
C GLN A 41 31.26 -50.09 -34.18
N ARG A 42 32.43 -50.70 -33.90
CA ARG A 42 33.03 -51.65 -34.83
C ARG A 42 32.18 -52.92 -34.96
N LEU A 43 31.59 -53.41 -33.88
CA LEU A 43 30.68 -54.56 -33.94
C LEU A 43 29.37 -54.26 -34.69
N GLN A 44 28.87 -53.04 -34.56
CA GLN A 44 27.70 -52.60 -35.28
C GLN A 44 27.92 -52.35 -36.75
N ALA A 45 29.12 -51.89 -37.17
CA ALA A 45 29.47 -51.61 -38.55
C ALA A 45 29.42 -52.84 -39.47
N ASP A 46 29.54 -54.03 -38.93
CA ASP A 46 29.44 -55.29 -39.68
C ASP A 46 28.01 -55.70 -40.10
N GLY A 47 27.00 -55.04 -39.56
CA GLY A 47 25.58 -55.20 -39.97
C GLY A 47 25.02 -56.66 -40.00
N SER A 48 25.89 -57.69 -39.88
CA SER A 48 25.52 -59.12 -39.85
C SER A 48 25.16 -59.60 -38.42
N LYS A 49 25.55 -58.85 -37.40
CA LYS A 49 25.37 -59.22 -36.00
C LYS A 49 24.17 -58.51 -35.40
N LYS A 50 23.36 -59.24 -34.62
CA LYS A 50 22.23 -58.72 -33.91
C LYS A 50 22.68 -58.06 -32.59
N CYS A 51 22.58 -56.73 -32.45
CA CYS A 51 22.80 -56.03 -31.16
C CYS A 51 21.52 -56.07 -30.31
N VAL A 52 21.64 -56.56 -29.09
CA VAL A 52 20.56 -56.59 -28.10
C VAL A 52 20.96 -55.72 -26.94
N TYR A 53 20.12 -54.71 -26.62
CA TYR A 53 20.34 -53.71 -25.57
C TYR A 53 19.49 -54.05 -24.36
N VAL A 54 20.05 -54.03 -23.15
CA VAL A 54 19.32 -54.28 -21.89
C VAL A 54 18.30 -53.19 -21.65
N SER A 55 18.58 -51.96 -22.07
CA SER A 55 17.63 -50.83 -22.02
C SER A 55 16.30 -51.08 -22.74
N GLU A 56 16.29 -51.96 -23.76
CA GLU A 56 15.08 -52.35 -24.50
C GLU A 56 14.30 -53.45 -23.79
N HIS A 57 14.92 -54.11 -22.80
CA HIS A 57 14.38 -55.23 -22.01
C HIS A 57 14.17 -54.81 -20.56
N CYS A 58 13.15 -53.93 -20.34
CA CYS A 58 12.76 -53.52 -18.99
C CYS A 58 11.37 -54.05 -18.64
N SER A 59 11.19 -54.37 -17.37
CA SER A 59 9.87 -54.78 -16.85
C SER A 59 8.87 -53.64 -16.85
N ARG A 60 7.58 -53.93 -16.64
CA ARG A 60 6.52 -52.90 -16.54
C ARG A 60 6.82 -51.87 -15.45
N ASN A 61 7.61 -52.19 -14.48
CA ASN A 61 8.03 -51.27 -13.41
C ASN A 61 9.27 -50.45 -13.79
N GLY A 62 9.77 -50.55 -15.02
CA GLY A 62 10.91 -49.82 -15.52
C GLY A 62 12.30 -50.39 -15.05
N LEU A 63 12.32 -51.47 -14.29
CA LEU A 63 13.56 -52.12 -13.89
C LEU A 63 14.08 -53.04 -14.97
N PRO A 64 15.41 -53.16 -15.16
CA PRO A 64 16.01 -54.01 -16.23
C PRO A 64 15.75 -55.49 -15.99
N ASP A 65 15.37 -56.16 -17.05
CA ASP A 65 15.25 -57.65 -17.09
C ASP A 65 16.40 -58.22 -17.92
N VAL A 66 17.55 -58.44 -17.26
CA VAL A 66 18.77 -58.96 -17.90
C VAL A 66 18.54 -60.34 -18.47
N ASP A 67 17.78 -61.22 -17.82
CA ASP A 67 17.45 -62.54 -18.29
C ASP A 67 16.63 -62.52 -19.59
N SER A 68 15.72 -61.56 -19.75
CA SER A 68 14.96 -61.36 -21.02
C SER A 68 15.91 -60.93 -22.13
N ALA A 69 16.85 -60.01 -21.87
CA ALA A 69 17.86 -59.58 -22.84
C ALA A 69 18.78 -60.73 -23.26
N VAL A 70 19.27 -61.51 -22.27
CA VAL A 70 20.07 -62.73 -22.55
C VAL A 70 19.32 -63.73 -23.41
N ARG A 71 18.04 -64.00 -23.11
CA ARG A 71 17.22 -64.92 -23.95
C ARG A 71 17.05 -64.37 -25.38
N ALA A 72 16.90 -63.07 -25.52
CA ALA A 72 16.77 -62.43 -26.85
C ALA A 72 18.08 -62.46 -27.67
N ALA A 73 19.23 -62.51 -26.96
CA ALA A 73 20.54 -62.65 -27.61
C ALA A 73 20.91 -64.13 -27.91
N CYS A 74 20.37 -65.13 -27.16
CA CYS A 74 20.60 -66.57 -27.37
C CYS A 74 19.71 -67.14 -28.48
N GLY A 75 19.99 -66.82 -29.75
CA GLY A 75 19.28 -67.36 -30.91
C GLY A 75 20.22 -67.96 -31.94
N ASP A 76 19.68 -68.54 -33.05
CA ASP A 76 20.49 -69.06 -34.13
C ASP A 76 21.10 -67.87 -34.92
N GLY A 77 22.35 -67.51 -34.59
CA GLY A 77 23.13 -66.47 -35.26
C GLY A 77 24.09 -65.74 -34.32
N ASP A 78 24.83 -64.81 -34.96
CA ASP A 78 25.80 -64.01 -34.23
C ASP A 78 25.12 -62.81 -33.55
N SER A 79 25.36 -62.63 -32.24
CA SER A 79 24.73 -61.56 -31.45
C SER A 79 25.75 -60.83 -30.55
N VAL A 80 25.41 -59.61 -30.19
CA VAL A 80 26.14 -58.77 -29.24
C VAL A 80 25.17 -58.31 -28.16
N LEU A 81 25.42 -58.61 -26.92
CA LEU A 81 24.61 -58.20 -25.78
C LEU A 81 25.27 -57.01 -25.09
N VAL A 82 24.56 -55.89 -24.98
CA VAL A 82 25.05 -54.59 -24.46
C VAL A 82 24.25 -54.18 -23.25
N GLY A 83 24.87 -53.59 -22.27
CA GLY A 83 24.18 -52.97 -21.10
C GLY A 83 24.05 -53.88 -19.90
N VAL A 84 24.59 -55.09 -19.92
CA VAL A 84 24.49 -56.03 -18.80
C VAL A 84 25.19 -55.49 -17.57
N SER A 85 26.44 -55.05 -17.68
CA SER A 85 27.20 -54.47 -16.58
C SER A 85 26.50 -53.21 -16.00
N GLN A 86 26.05 -52.31 -16.84
CA GLN A 86 25.36 -51.07 -16.46
C GLN A 86 24.09 -51.37 -15.64
N ALA A 87 23.27 -52.34 -16.13
CA ALA A 87 22.03 -52.74 -15.46
C ALA A 87 22.29 -53.44 -14.09
N LEU A 88 23.27 -54.34 -14.04
CA LEU A 88 23.59 -55.10 -12.82
C LEU A 88 24.32 -54.24 -11.76
N MET A 89 25.15 -53.31 -12.19
CA MET A 89 25.79 -52.34 -11.31
C MET A 89 24.80 -51.36 -10.65
N LEU A 90 23.61 -51.14 -11.26
CA LEU A 90 22.49 -50.44 -10.62
C LEU A 90 21.82 -51.30 -9.52
N GLN A 91 21.90 -52.64 -9.58
CA GLN A 91 21.30 -53.50 -8.57
C GLN A 91 22.23 -53.71 -7.37
N SER A 92 23.32 -54.47 -7.55
CA SER A 92 24.37 -54.63 -6.56
C SER A 92 25.61 -55.36 -7.16
N GLY A 93 26.77 -55.23 -6.48
CA GLY A 93 27.94 -55.99 -6.88
C GLY A 93 27.75 -57.53 -6.82
N GLU A 94 26.96 -58.02 -5.84
CA GLU A 94 26.61 -59.45 -5.75
C GLU A 94 25.72 -59.95 -6.90
N ALA A 95 24.80 -59.07 -7.40
CA ALA A 95 23.98 -59.38 -8.56
C ALA A 95 24.85 -59.51 -9.81
N LEU A 96 25.85 -58.63 -9.97
CA LEU A 96 26.84 -58.68 -11.02
C LEU A 96 27.65 -59.99 -10.99
N ASP A 97 28.21 -60.32 -9.80
CA ASP A 97 28.98 -61.59 -9.62
C ASP A 97 28.13 -62.79 -10.03
N ARG A 98 26.91 -62.94 -9.54
CA ARG A 98 26.02 -64.05 -9.84
C ARG A 98 25.67 -64.15 -11.34
N ALA A 99 25.35 -63.02 -11.99
CA ALA A 99 24.99 -62.99 -13.36
C ALA A 99 26.16 -63.31 -14.30
N LEU A 100 27.39 -62.91 -13.96
CA LEU A 100 28.63 -63.27 -14.65
C LEU A 100 28.93 -64.76 -14.52
N ASP A 101 28.72 -65.33 -13.34
CA ASP A 101 28.89 -66.78 -13.08
C ASP A 101 27.87 -67.61 -13.89
N ASP A 102 26.59 -67.16 -13.97
CA ASP A 102 25.56 -67.75 -14.78
C ASP A 102 25.92 -67.72 -16.28
N LEU A 103 26.30 -66.55 -16.80
CA LEU A 103 26.72 -66.37 -18.21
C LEU A 103 27.95 -67.28 -18.55
N LEU A 104 28.90 -67.40 -17.63
CA LEU A 104 30.05 -68.29 -17.83
C LEU A 104 29.68 -69.77 -17.81
N SER A 105 28.59 -70.14 -17.17
CA SER A 105 28.10 -71.52 -17.02
C SER A 105 27.05 -71.90 -18.05
N ARG A 106 26.35 -70.95 -18.65
CA ARG A 106 25.20 -71.14 -19.57
C ARG A 106 25.66 -71.49 -20.99
N PRO A 107 25.10 -72.53 -21.65
CA PRO A 107 25.36 -72.79 -23.05
C PRO A 107 24.61 -71.86 -23.99
N VAL A 108 25.18 -71.58 -25.15
CA VAL A 108 24.59 -70.70 -26.20
C VAL A 108 24.52 -71.51 -27.50
N SER A 109 23.42 -71.31 -28.30
CA SER A 109 23.22 -72.04 -29.54
C SER A 109 24.03 -71.48 -30.72
N GLY A 110 24.53 -70.24 -30.65
CA GLY A 110 25.36 -69.55 -31.66
C GLY A 110 26.56 -68.85 -31.01
N HIS A 111 26.95 -67.74 -31.58
CA HIS A 111 28.00 -66.88 -31.00
C HIS A 111 27.31 -65.67 -30.37
N CYS A 112 27.65 -65.42 -29.11
CA CYS A 112 27.16 -64.22 -28.42
C CYS A 112 28.32 -63.53 -27.63
N VAL A 113 28.64 -62.30 -28.02
CA VAL A 113 29.58 -61.44 -27.32
C VAL A 113 28.81 -60.65 -26.30
N VAL A 114 29.20 -60.67 -25.02
CA VAL A 114 28.67 -59.79 -23.98
C VAL A 114 29.69 -58.66 -23.73
N LEU A 115 29.33 -57.47 -24.16
CA LEU A 115 30.17 -56.30 -23.97
C LEU A 115 29.90 -55.71 -22.58
N LEU A 116 30.94 -55.71 -21.75
CA LEU A 116 30.91 -55.26 -20.35
C LEU A 116 31.72 -54.00 -20.18
N ASP A 117 31.39 -53.25 -19.13
CA ASP A 117 32.10 -52.05 -18.74
C ASP A 117 32.37 -52.09 -17.24
N HIS A 118 33.61 -51.75 -16.79
CA HIS A 118 34.04 -51.72 -15.41
C HIS A 118 33.86 -53.04 -14.61
N CYS A 119 34.05 -54.21 -15.26
CA CYS A 119 33.90 -55.52 -14.66
C CYS A 119 35.25 -56.27 -14.42
N ARG A 120 36.37 -55.62 -14.71
CA ARG A 120 37.73 -56.22 -14.66
C ARG A 120 38.04 -56.96 -13.38
N GLN A 121 37.83 -56.32 -12.23
CA GLN A 121 38.14 -56.87 -10.95
C GLN A 121 37.38 -58.20 -10.68
N VAL A 122 36.12 -58.25 -11.08
CA VAL A 122 35.30 -59.44 -10.94
C VAL A 122 35.77 -60.52 -11.90
N LEU A 123 35.95 -60.20 -13.17
CA LEU A 123 36.42 -61.18 -14.18
C LEU A 123 37.81 -61.74 -13.92
N GLN A 124 38.73 -60.96 -13.39
CA GLN A 124 40.03 -61.39 -12.97
C GLN A 124 39.93 -62.48 -11.87
N LYS A 125 39.00 -62.33 -10.91
CA LYS A 125 38.77 -63.38 -9.87
C LYS A 125 38.39 -64.74 -10.50
N TYR A 126 37.52 -64.70 -11.52
CA TYR A 126 37.12 -65.91 -12.27
C TYR A 126 38.32 -66.52 -13.04
N LEU A 127 39.07 -65.69 -13.74
CA LEU A 127 40.24 -66.12 -14.46
C LEU A 127 41.34 -66.79 -13.54
N HIS A 128 41.44 -66.35 -12.28
CA HIS A 128 42.35 -66.96 -11.29
C HIS A 128 41.80 -68.29 -10.78
N ARG A 129 40.49 -68.47 -10.74
CA ARG A 129 39.87 -69.69 -10.25
C ARG A 129 39.86 -70.84 -11.29
N ASP A 130 39.56 -70.48 -12.57
CA ASP A 130 39.48 -71.44 -13.64
C ASP A 130 40.21 -70.93 -14.91
N ILE A 131 41.39 -71.55 -15.16
CA ILE A 131 42.25 -71.23 -16.30
C ILE A 131 41.59 -71.50 -17.65
N ARG A 132 40.57 -72.38 -17.72
CA ARG A 132 39.82 -72.68 -18.95
C ARG A 132 39.02 -71.51 -19.47
N LEU A 133 38.72 -70.54 -18.58
CA LEU A 133 37.99 -69.31 -18.97
C LEU A 133 38.86 -68.29 -19.74
N LYS A 134 40.19 -68.52 -19.87
CA LYS A 134 41.05 -67.61 -20.64
C LYS A 134 40.62 -67.33 -22.06
N ASN A 135 40.01 -68.27 -22.71
CA ASN A 135 39.51 -68.19 -24.09
C ASN A 135 38.07 -67.62 -24.16
N ARG A 136 37.44 -67.31 -22.99
CA ARG A 136 36.06 -66.86 -22.89
C ARG A 136 35.95 -65.42 -22.28
N VAL A 137 37.08 -64.87 -21.87
CA VAL A 137 37.13 -63.50 -21.26
C VAL A 137 38.26 -62.75 -21.94
N VAL A 138 37.92 -61.64 -22.51
CA VAL A 138 38.81 -60.64 -23.08
C VAL A 138 38.80 -59.41 -22.21
N LEU A 139 39.96 -58.92 -21.77
CA LEU A 139 40.10 -57.72 -20.95
C LEU A 139 40.94 -56.71 -21.75
N ALA A 140 40.36 -55.55 -22.09
CA ALA A 140 41.10 -54.46 -22.75
C ALA A 140 41.96 -53.74 -21.70
N GLU A 141 43.26 -53.59 -21.92
CA GLU A 141 44.20 -52.94 -21.01
C GLU A 141 44.28 -51.44 -21.33
N GLU A 142 43.50 -50.67 -20.58
CA GLU A 142 43.39 -49.21 -20.76
C GLU A 142 43.22 -48.47 -19.43
N ASN A 143 43.21 -47.11 -19.49
CA ASN A 143 42.91 -46.28 -18.34
C ASN A 143 41.45 -46.48 -17.93
N SER A 144 41.12 -46.42 -16.67
CA SER A 144 39.77 -46.52 -16.17
C SER A 144 39.11 -45.13 -16.14
N SER A 145 37.91 -45.03 -16.70
CA SER A 145 37.08 -43.83 -16.59
C SER A 145 36.19 -43.89 -15.33
N PRO A 146 35.86 -42.74 -14.70
CA PRO A 146 34.99 -42.75 -13.54
C PRO A 146 33.54 -43.08 -13.88
N LEU A 147 32.80 -43.69 -12.94
CA LEU A 147 31.37 -43.91 -13.10
C LEU A 147 30.59 -42.62 -12.84
N PRO A 148 29.48 -42.33 -13.58
CA PRO A 148 28.64 -41.17 -13.34
C PRO A 148 27.89 -41.27 -12.00
N LYS A 149 27.60 -40.13 -11.39
CA LYS A 149 26.67 -40.04 -10.28
C LYS A 149 25.24 -39.97 -10.83
N ILE A 150 24.29 -40.59 -10.13
CA ILE A 150 22.89 -40.64 -10.55
C ILE A 150 22.03 -39.89 -9.53
N ARG A 151 21.16 -39.02 -9.99
CA ARG A 151 20.21 -38.27 -9.18
C ARG A 151 18.79 -38.60 -9.63
N LEU A 152 17.96 -39.15 -8.74
CA LEU A 152 16.57 -39.49 -9.04
C LEU A 152 15.67 -38.31 -8.67
N ALA A 153 14.90 -37.79 -9.65
CA ALA A 153 13.92 -36.71 -9.48
C ALA A 153 12.52 -37.26 -9.68
N LYS A 154 11.58 -36.92 -8.78
CA LYS A 154 10.17 -37.36 -8.85
C LYS A 154 9.36 -36.57 -9.85
N SER A 155 9.76 -35.33 -10.17
CA SER A 155 9.07 -34.45 -11.10
C SER A 155 10.08 -33.68 -11.96
N ALA A 156 9.61 -33.13 -13.07
CA ALA A 156 10.45 -32.39 -14.02
C ALA A 156 11.01 -31.11 -13.40
N GLU A 157 10.29 -30.48 -12.47
CA GLU A 157 10.72 -29.26 -11.80
C GLU A 157 11.97 -29.45 -10.93
N LEU A 158 12.20 -30.69 -10.48
CA LEU A 158 13.39 -31.05 -9.70
C LEU A 158 14.62 -31.37 -10.57
N CYS A 159 14.47 -31.29 -11.89
CA CYS A 159 15.56 -31.55 -12.82
C CYS A 159 16.32 -30.25 -13.14
N VAL A 160 17.53 -30.10 -12.62
CA VAL A 160 18.35 -28.90 -12.83
C VAL A 160 19.44 -29.16 -13.85
N GLY A 161 19.53 -28.32 -14.87
CA GLY A 161 20.74 -28.13 -15.67
C GLY A 161 20.92 -28.97 -16.96
N ALA A 162 20.20 -30.07 -17.14
CA ALA A 162 20.19 -30.84 -18.40
C ALA A 162 18.82 -31.49 -18.62
N GLU A 163 18.52 -31.89 -19.83
CA GLU A 163 17.33 -32.69 -20.12
C GLU A 163 17.35 -33.97 -19.28
N PRO A 164 16.31 -34.21 -18.46
CA PRO A 164 16.28 -35.40 -17.62
C PRO A 164 16.11 -36.65 -18.46
N LEU A 165 16.84 -37.71 -18.06
CA LEU A 165 16.65 -39.04 -18.63
C LEU A 165 15.31 -39.60 -18.17
N ASN A 166 14.56 -40.21 -19.07
CA ASN A 166 13.21 -40.65 -18.75
C ASN A 166 13.20 -42.11 -18.20
N GLY A 167 13.09 -42.20 -16.87
CA GLY A 167 13.08 -43.47 -16.15
C GLY A 167 14.41 -44.27 -16.23
N ILE A 168 14.44 -45.46 -15.62
CA ILE A 168 15.63 -46.36 -15.64
C ILE A 168 15.95 -46.83 -17.07
N PRO A 169 14.96 -47.10 -17.96
CA PRO A 169 15.29 -47.45 -19.34
C PRO A 169 16.02 -46.31 -20.08
N GLY A 170 15.61 -45.06 -19.89
CA GLY A 170 16.31 -43.90 -20.45
C GLY A 170 17.73 -43.74 -19.90
N LEU A 171 17.92 -44.00 -18.60
CA LEU A 171 19.25 -44.00 -17.96
C LEU A 171 20.14 -45.10 -18.59
N LEU A 172 19.63 -46.34 -18.70
CA LEU A 172 20.41 -47.42 -19.27
C LEU A 172 20.78 -47.17 -20.71
N GLY A 173 19.80 -46.70 -21.55
CA GLY A 173 20.06 -46.38 -22.94
C GLY A 173 21.07 -45.23 -23.13
N TYR A 174 21.21 -44.34 -22.13
CA TYR A 174 22.27 -43.32 -22.06
C TYR A 174 23.61 -43.90 -21.70
N LEU A 175 23.66 -44.72 -20.61
CA LEU A 175 24.89 -45.40 -20.16
C LEU A 175 25.48 -46.33 -21.21
N GLU A 176 24.65 -47.04 -22.00
CA GLU A 176 25.06 -47.92 -23.07
C GLU A 176 25.77 -47.18 -24.23
N LYS A 177 25.58 -45.85 -24.33
CA LYS A 177 26.08 -45.00 -25.43
C LYS A 177 27.00 -43.88 -24.97
N MET A 178 27.19 -43.70 -23.67
CA MET A 178 27.97 -42.63 -23.05
C MET A 178 29.44 -42.68 -23.43
N SER A 179 30.03 -41.52 -23.73
CA SER A 179 31.47 -41.32 -23.93
C SER A 179 32.11 -40.63 -22.70
N CYS A 180 33.43 -40.62 -22.65
CA CYS A 180 34.17 -39.86 -21.64
C CYS A 180 33.86 -38.34 -21.72
N ALA A 181 33.75 -37.81 -22.93
CA ALA A 181 33.39 -36.40 -23.12
C ALA A 181 31.96 -36.06 -22.63
N ASP A 182 31.02 -37.02 -22.72
CA ASP A 182 29.67 -36.85 -22.17
C ASP A 182 29.71 -36.81 -20.64
N LEU A 183 30.54 -37.69 -20.03
CA LEU A 183 30.71 -37.71 -18.57
C LEU A 183 31.41 -36.45 -18.05
N GLU A 184 32.41 -35.92 -18.75
CA GLU A 184 33.03 -34.62 -18.38
C GLU A 184 32.02 -33.46 -18.43
N ARG A 185 31.18 -33.45 -19.48
CA ARG A 185 30.14 -32.42 -19.63
C ARG A 185 29.00 -32.55 -18.58
N GLN A 186 28.66 -33.82 -18.21
CA GLN A 186 27.55 -34.09 -17.29
C GLN A 186 27.92 -35.21 -16.31
N PRO A 187 28.70 -34.90 -15.25
CA PRO A 187 29.15 -35.90 -14.27
C PRO A 187 28.02 -36.42 -13.35
N VAL A 188 26.87 -35.78 -13.33
CA VAL A 188 25.66 -36.16 -12.60
C VAL A 188 24.49 -36.31 -13.57
N LEU A 189 24.02 -37.54 -13.73
CA LEU A 189 22.87 -37.85 -14.58
C LEU A 189 21.58 -37.69 -13.76
N THR A 190 20.68 -36.79 -14.20
CA THR A 190 19.37 -36.61 -13.55
C THR A 190 18.34 -37.47 -14.26
N VAL A 191 17.64 -38.32 -13.50
CA VAL A 191 16.67 -39.28 -14.01
C VAL A 191 15.29 -38.95 -13.46
N LEU A 192 14.34 -38.72 -14.33
CA LEU A 192 12.93 -38.54 -13.95
C LEU A 192 12.33 -39.91 -13.61
N CYS A 193 12.23 -40.21 -12.31
CA CYS A 193 11.82 -41.53 -11.86
C CYS A 193 11.14 -41.46 -10.47
N GLY A 194 10.01 -42.12 -10.31
CA GLY A 194 9.27 -42.22 -9.06
C GLY A 194 9.83 -43.24 -8.05
N LEU A 195 10.94 -43.96 -8.38
CA LEU A 195 11.50 -44.98 -7.52
C LEU A 195 12.23 -44.36 -6.31
N ASN A 196 12.21 -45.08 -5.21
CA ASN A 196 12.97 -44.67 -3.99
C ASN A 196 14.46 -44.92 -4.19
N PRO A 197 15.36 -43.92 -3.98
CA PRO A 197 16.82 -44.12 -4.04
C PRO A 197 17.31 -45.22 -3.14
N GLY A 198 16.62 -45.52 -2.04
CA GLY A 198 16.94 -46.64 -1.14
C GLY A 198 16.97 -48.03 -1.83
N LEU A 199 16.27 -48.21 -2.95
CA LEU A 199 16.31 -49.43 -3.78
C LEU A 199 17.70 -49.65 -4.41
N PHE A 200 18.49 -48.62 -4.54
CA PHE A 200 19.82 -48.63 -5.15
C PHE A 200 20.94 -48.48 -4.13
N SER A 201 20.66 -48.75 -2.85
CA SER A 201 21.64 -48.59 -1.75
C SER A 201 22.87 -49.52 -1.87
N SER A 202 22.74 -50.61 -2.62
CA SER A 202 23.82 -51.54 -2.92
C SER A 202 24.42 -51.41 -4.31
N ALA A 203 23.99 -50.40 -5.07
CA ALA A 203 24.46 -50.13 -6.43
C ALA A 203 25.96 -49.75 -6.42
N ALA A 204 26.68 -50.07 -7.48
CA ALA A 204 28.04 -49.58 -7.71
C ALA A 204 28.04 -48.08 -8.07
N TYR A 205 26.96 -47.57 -8.67
CA TYR A 205 26.76 -46.13 -8.89
C TYR A 205 26.39 -45.43 -7.60
N TYR A 206 26.86 -44.20 -7.43
CA TYR A 206 26.34 -43.34 -6.39
C TYR A 206 24.96 -42.81 -6.78
N VAL A 207 23.89 -43.30 -6.14
CA VAL A 207 22.50 -42.89 -6.41
C VAL A 207 21.95 -42.05 -5.26
N SER A 208 21.48 -40.85 -5.55
CA SER A 208 20.89 -39.93 -4.59
C SER A 208 19.50 -39.46 -5.01
N ALA A 209 18.71 -38.95 -4.05
CA ALA A 209 17.51 -38.20 -4.41
C ALA A 209 17.88 -36.80 -4.93
N ALA A 210 17.05 -36.21 -5.78
CA ALA A 210 17.13 -34.81 -6.04
C ALA A 210 16.78 -34.03 -4.76
N ASP A 211 17.45 -32.92 -4.54
CA ASP A 211 17.11 -31.97 -3.48
C ASP A 211 15.65 -31.51 -3.60
N GLY A 212 15.09 -30.92 -2.53
CA GLY A 212 13.77 -30.31 -2.59
C GLY A 212 13.71 -29.22 -3.67
N ILE A 213 12.50 -28.81 -4.05
CA ILE A 213 12.29 -27.80 -5.11
C ILE A 213 13.01 -26.49 -4.76
N TYR A 214 12.95 -26.05 -3.49
CA TYR A 214 13.60 -24.83 -3.04
C TYR A 214 15.13 -24.89 -3.18
N GLU A 215 15.75 -25.97 -2.73
CA GLU A 215 17.20 -26.18 -2.82
C GLU A 215 17.66 -26.24 -4.27
N THR A 216 16.84 -26.84 -5.12
CA THR A 216 17.05 -26.88 -6.57
C THR A 216 17.03 -25.47 -7.20
N LEU A 217 16.05 -24.64 -6.82
CA LEU A 217 15.97 -23.25 -7.29
C LEU A 217 17.16 -22.42 -6.79
N CYS A 218 17.55 -22.56 -5.54
CA CYS A 218 18.73 -21.87 -4.98
C CYS A 218 20.03 -22.25 -5.70
N ALA A 219 20.20 -23.50 -6.11
CA ALA A 219 21.37 -23.94 -6.85
C ALA A 219 21.45 -23.33 -8.26
N LYS A 220 20.28 -23.04 -8.88
CA LYS A 220 20.20 -22.53 -10.25
C LYS A 220 20.11 -21.00 -10.34
N TYR A 221 19.41 -20.36 -9.38
CA TYR A 221 19.09 -18.94 -9.40
C TYR A 221 19.65 -18.25 -8.16
N SER A 222 20.70 -17.46 -8.35
CA SER A 222 21.42 -16.78 -7.24
C SER A 222 20.57 -15.71 -6.55
N ASP A 223 19.62 -15.09 -7.26
CA ASP A 223 18.69 -14.09 -6.71
C ASP A 223 17.63 -14.74 -5.81
N VAL A 224 17.25 -16.00 -6.04
CA VAL A 224 16.44 -16.80 -5.12
C VAL A 224 17.27 -17.16 -3.87
N ALA A 225 18.47 -17.71 -4.07
CA ALA A 225 19.36 -18.13 -2.98
C ALA A 225 19.74 -16.97 -2.04
N GLY A 226 19.97 -15.77 -2.58
CA GLY A 226 20.38 -14.60 -1.81
C GLY A 226 19.23 -13.82 -1.17
N GLY A 227 18.00 -14.00 -1.63
CA GLY A 227 16.86 -13.18 -1.23
C GLY A 227 15.74 -13.91 -0.48
N THR A 228 15.72 -15.24 -0.48
CA THR A 228 14.62 -16.03 0.08
C THR A 228 15.09 -17.10 1.08
N GLN A 229 14.13 -17.65 1.83
CA GLN A 229 14.32 -18.78 2.73
C GLN A 229 13.29 -19.86 2.41
N LYS A 230 13.59 -21.13 2.70
CA LYS A 230 12.70 -22.27 2.44
C LYS A 230 11.30 -22.08 3.04
N CYS A 231 11.24 -21.52 4.25
CA CYS A 231 9.99 -21.23 4.96
C CYS A 231 9.15 -20.11 4.32
N ASN A 232 9.68 -19.38 3.33
CA ASN A 232 8.92 -18.34 2.62
C ASN A 232 7.89 -18.91 1.64
N GLY A 233 7.84 -20.22 1.42
CA GLY A 233 6.84 -20.83 0.55
C GLY A 233 6.66 -22.32 0.81
N THR A 234 5.52 -22.84 0.33
CA THR A 234 5.23 -24.27 0.25
C THR A 234 5.88 -24.89 -0.99
N ASP A 235 5.98 -26.21 -1.04
CA ASP A 235 6.50 -26.88 -2.23
C ASP A 235 5.69 -26.57 -3.49
N GLU A 236 4.36 -26.33 -3.36
CA GLU A 236 3.51 -25.92 -4.47
C GLU A 236 3.85 -24.51 -4.96
N GLN A 237 4.10 -23.56 -4.04
CA GLN A 237 4.51 -22.19 -4.37
C GLN A 237 5.90 -22.15 -5.01
N TRP A 238 6.84 -22.95 -4.49
CA TRP A 238 8.16 -23.08 -5.09
C TRP A 238 8.11 -23.75 -6.47
N SER A 239 7.21 -24.73 -6.68
CA SER A 239 6.99 -25.36 -7.99
C SER A 239 6.41 -24.38 -9.01
N PHE A 240 5.45 -23.56 -8.59
CA PHE A 240 4.93 -22.46 -9.40
C PHE A 240 6.07 -21.50 -9.83
N LEU A 241 6.89 -21.06 -8.85
CA LEU A 241 8.02 -20.17 -9.14
C LEU A 241 9.04 -20.83 -10.08
N ALA A 242 9.28 -22.14 -9.96
CA ALA A 242 10.17 -22.87 -10.86
C ALA A 242 9.72 -22.80 -12.31
N GLY A 243 8.41 -22.95 -12.55
CA GLY A 243 7.81 -22.79 -13.88
C GLY A 243 8.00 -21.39 -14.44
N GLU A 244 7.75 -20.37 -13.63
CA GLU A 244 7.94 -18.95 -13.98
C GLU A 244 9.41 -18.61 -14.27
N LEU A 245 10.32 -19.06 -13.41
CA LEU A 245 11.77 -18.87 -13.58
C LEU A 245 12.30 -19.56 -14.84
N GLY A 246 11.74 -20.71 -15.18
CA GLY A 246 12.07 -21.41 -16.44
C GLY A 246 11.74 -20.57 -17.67
N ARG A 247 10.70 -19.74 -17.63
CA ARG A 247 10.30 -18.84 -18.71
C ARG A 247 11.06 -17.50 -18.70
N CYS A 248 11.28 -16.95 -17.53
CA CYS A 248 11.78 -15.58 -17.36
C CYS A 248 13.29 -15.49 -17.06
N GLY A 249 13.91 -16.53 -16.53
CA GLY A 249 15.36 -16.63 -16.28
C GLY A 249 15.83 -16.07 -14.95
N SER A 250 15.09 -15.20 -14.25
CA SER A 250 15.43 -14.65 -12.94
C SER A 250 14.20 -14.24 -12.15
N LEU A 251 14.30 -14.17 -10.80
CA LEU A 251 13.20 -13.71 -9.95
C LEU A 251 12.77 -12.27 -10.29
N SER A 252 13.74 -11.39 -10.54
CA SER A 252 13.43 -10.02 -10.96
C SER A 252 12.65 -9.98 -12.28
N ALA A 253 12.98 -10.82 -13.25
CA ALA A 253 12.25 -10.90 -14.51
C ALA A 253 10.83 -11.49 -14.35
N VAL A 254 10.64 -12.47 -13.47
CA VAL A 254 9.31 -12.98 -13.09
C VAL A 254 8.45 -11.87 -12.50
N VAL A 255 8.99 -11.11 -11.54
CA VAL A 255 8.29 -9.98 -10.91
C VAL A 255 7.92 -8.91 -11.93
N CYS A 256 8.83 -8.58 -12.85
CA CYS A 256 8.54 -7.64 -13.94
C CYS A 256 7.46 -8.17 -14.90
N ALA A 257 7.41 -9.46 -15.16
CA ALA A 257 6.40 -10.06 -16.04
C ALA A 257 4.98 -9.99 -15.43
N HIS A 258 4.87 -10.17 -14.10
CA HIS A 258 3.59 -10.14 -13.39
C HIS A 258 3.15 -8.72 -13.01
N PHE A 259 4.08 -7.85 -12.60
CA PHE A 259 3.76 -6.54 -12.00
C PHE A 259 4.33 -5.34 -12.79
N GLY A 260 4.88 -5.58 -13.99
CA GLY A 260 5.41 -4.52 -14.86
C GLY A 260 6.79 -3.99 -14.46
N ALA A 261 7.13 -3.94 -13.18
CA ALA A 261 8.44 -3.53 -12.68
C ALA A 261 8.75 -4.16 -11.33
N ALA A 262 10.03 -4.29 -10.99
CA ALA A 262 10.46 -4.73 -9.66
C ALA A 262 10.55 -3.57 -8.64
N THR A 263 10.11 -2.37 -9.00
CA THR A 263 10.07 -1.17 -8.16
C THR A 263 8.64 -0.71 -7.98
N ASN A 264 8.33 -0.05 -6.85
CA ASN A 264 6.98 0.42 -6.50
C ASN A 264 5.94 -0.71 -6.43
N LEU A 265 6.36 -1.87 -5.91
CA LEU A 265 5.51 -3.06 -5.81
C LEU A 265 4.30 -2.86 -4.90
N SER A 266 4.39 -1.98 -3.91
CA SER A 266 3.28 -1.64 -3.01
C SER A 266 2.06 -1.07 -3.74
N ALA A 267 2.23 -0.49 -4.93
CA ALA A 267 1.11 0.01 -5.74
C ALA A 267 0.16 -1.11 -6.23
N HIS A 268 0.65 -2.35 -6.32
CA HIS A 268 -0.12 -3.51 -6.78
C HIS A 268 -0.88 -4.24 -5.66
N ILE A 269 -0.66 -3.86 -4.38
CA ILE A 269 -1.26 -4.55 -3.24
C ILE A 269 -2.78 -4.59 -3.35
N ARG A 270 -3.45 -3.48 -3.66
CA ARG A 270 -4.90 -3.44 -3.79
C ARG A 270 -5.40 -4.42 -4.82
N ASP A 271 -4.92 -4.32 -6.05
CA ASP A 271 -5.43 -5.12 -7.18
C ASP A 271 -5.20 -6.61 -6.94
N VAL A 272 -4.04 -6.97 -6.38
CA VAL A 272 -3.69 -8.36 -6.10
C VAL A 272 -4.46 -8.91 -4.89
N TRP A 273 -4.66 -8.12 -3.81
CA TRP A 273 -5.45 -8.60 -2.65
C TRP A 273 -6.94 -8.70 -2.94
N ASP A 274 -7.50 -7.81 -3.77
CA ASP A 274 -8.92 -7.83 -4.12
C ASP A 274 -9.26 -8.90 -5.17
N GLY A 275 -8.43 -9.10 -6.19
CA GLY A 275 -8.75 -9.94 -7.35
C GLY A 275 -7.75 -11.04 -7.69
N GLY A 276 -6.55 -11.01 -7.13
CA GLY A 276 -5.47 -11.95 -7.46
C GLY A 276 -5.65 -13.34 -6.83
N SER A 277 -5.07 -14.33 -7.49
CA SER A 277 -4.97 -15.69 -6.99
C SER A 277 -4.06 -15.79 -5.75
N SER A 278 -4.15 -16.90 -5.01
CA SER A 278 -3.25 -17.14 -3.86
C SER A 278 -1.77 -17.14 -4.27
N MET A 279 -1.46 -17.61 -5.48
CA MET A 279 -0.08 -17.60 -6.02
C MET A 279 0.41 -16.20 -6.35
N GLU A 280 -0.45 -15.32 -6.91
CA GLU A 280 -0.10 -13.92 -7.18
C GLU A 280 0.09 -13.14 -5.89
N LYS A 281 -0.74 -13.36 -4.87
CA LYS A 281 -0.58 -12.77 -3.53
C LYS A 281 0.75 -13.18 -2.91
N TRP A 282 1.07 -14.47 -2.98
CA TRP A 282 2.34 -14.99 -2.48
C TRP A 282 3.53 -14.44 -3.26
N LEU A 283 3.46 -14.38 -4.59
CA LEU A 283 4.53 -13.83 -5.42
C LEU A 283 4.77 -12.36 -5.15
N LEU A 284 3.71 -11.56 -4.98
CA LEU A 284 3.84 -10.13 -4.63
C LEU A 284 4.47 -9.98 -3.23
N TRP A 285 4.01 -10.75 -2.24
CA TRP A 285 4.59 -10.74 -0.90
C TRP A 285 6.07 -11.13 -0.92
N LEU A 286 6.45 -12.18 -1.66
CA LEU A 286 7.83 -12.62 -1.83
C LEU A 286 8.67 -11.53 -2.49
N ALA A 287 8.16 -10.91 -3.55
CA ALA A 287 8.83 -9.82 -4.24
C ALA A 287 9.06 -8.60 -3.33
N LEU A 288 8.05 -8.21 -2.54
CA LEU A 288 8.16 -7.14 -1.53
C LEU A 288 9.22 -7.47 -0.48
N SER A 289 9.30 -8.74 -0.06
CA SER A 289 10.28 -9.20 0.94
C SER A 289 11.71 -9.19 0.40
N VAL A 290 11.90 -9.56 -0.87
CA VAL A 290 13.23 -9.65 -1.51
C VAL A 290 13.73 -8.29 -2.01
N PHE A 291 12.92 -7.57 -2.76
CA PHE A 291 13.33 -6.32 -3.39
C PHE A 291 13.08 -5.11 -2.49
N GLY A 292 12.04 -5.17 -1.65
CA GLY A 292 11.70 -4.14 -0.68
C GLY A 292 11.33 -2.80 -1.30
N GLU A 293 10.80 -1.90 -0.49
CA GLU A 293 10.69 -0.48 -0.79
C GLU A 293 11.41 0.30 0.32
N ARG A 294 12.68 0.59 0.11
CA ARG A 294 13.51 1.33 1.11
C ARG A 294 12.94 2.70 1.47
N SER A 295 12.10 3.27 0.61
CA SER A 295 11.40 4.53 0.86
C SER A 295 10.22 4.39 1.83
N ASN A 296 9.70 3.17 2.07
CA ASN A 296 8.56 2.90 2.95
C ASN A 296 9.04 2.21 4.24
N SER A 297 9.19 2.99 5.31
CA SER A 297 9.67 2.51 6.61
C SER A 297 8.72 1.53 7.27
N TYR A 298 7.40 1.76 7.13
CA TYR A 298 6.40 0.89 7.73
C TYR A 298 6.33 -0.47 7.04
N LEU A 299 6.30 -0.50 5.72
CA LEU A 299 6.32 -1.75 4.97
C LEU A 299 7.60 -2.57 5.28
N THR A 300 8.74 -1.90 5.40
CA THR A 300 9.99 -2.53 5.83
C THR A 300 9.85 -3.16 7.24
N LEU A 301 9.19 -2.47 8.17
CA LEU A 301 8.91 -2.99 9.52
C LEU A 301 7.98 -4.20 9.47
N VAL A 302 6.93 -4.16 8.66
CA VAL A 302 5.98 -5.26 8.47
C VAL A 302 6.68 -6.50 7.94
N LEU A 303 7.54 -6.35 6.92
CA LEU A 303 8.22 -7.46 6.25
C LEU A 303 9.40 -8.05 7.04
N ARG A 304 10.03 -7.28 7.93
CA ARG A 304 11.24 -7.69 8.69
C ARG A 304 11.11 -9.06 9.37
N ASP A 305 9.98 -9.32 10.03
CA ASP A 305 9.69 -10.53 10.77
C ASP A 305 8.42 -11.23 10.25
N CYS A 306 8.24 -11.21 8.93
CA CYS A 306 7.10 -11.79 8.22
C CYS A 306 7.60 -13.01 7.43
N PRO A 307 7.63 -14.22 8.02
CA PRO A 307 8.20 -15.38 7.38
C PRO A 307 7.35 -15.95 6.24
N ASP A 308 6.07 -15.62 6.21
CA ASP A 308 5.09 -16.10 5.23
C ASP A 308 4.04 -15.02 4.90
N MET A 309 3.33 -15.21 3.79
CA MET A 309 2.29 -14.30 3.32
C MET A 309 1.09 -14.23 4.29
N GLU A 310 0.77 -15.31 4.98
CA GLU A 310 -0.41 -15.40 5.85
C GLU A 310 -0.33 -14.41 7.01
N ARG A 311 0.89 -14.16 7.50
CA ARG A 311 1.15 -13.18 8.56
C ARG A 311 1.23 -11.74 8.08
N PHE A 312 1.34 -11.51 6.77
CA PHE A 312 1.54 -10.16 6.24
C PHE A 312 0.40 -9.22 6.63
N THR A 313 -0.86 -9.63 6.45
CA THR A 313 -2.04 -8.83 6.79
C THR A 313 -2.09 -8.53 8.29
N GLU A 314 -1.92 -9.54 9.15
CA GLU A 314 -1.90 -9.32 10.60
C GLU A 314 -0.80 -8.31 11.01
N ARG A 315 0.41 -8.45 10.48
CA ARG A 315 1.52 -7.55 10.77
C ARG A 315 1.26 -6.14 10.23
N ALA A 316 0.68 -6.02 9.04
CA ALA A 316 0.28 -4.72 8.48
C ALA A 316 -0.68 -3.95 9.40
N TYR A 317 -1.55 -4.64 10.12
CA TYR A 317 -2.43 -4.02 11.12
C TYR A 317 -1.70 -3.69 12.43
N LEU A 318 -0.88 -4.60 12.98
CA LEU A 318 -0.48 -4.57 14.39
C LEU A 318 0.91 -3.98 14.67
N CYS A 319 1.86 -4.02 13.71
CA CYS A 319 3.26 -3.69 13.96
C CYS A 319 3.50 -2.28 14.51
N LEU A 320 2.68 -1.29 14.14
CA LEU A 320 2.85 0.08 14.64
C LEU A 320 2.72 0.17 16.16
N ALA A 321 1.88 -0.67 16.77
CA ALA A 321 1.65 -0.66 18.22
C ALA A 321 2.91 -1.00 19.05
N ASP A 322 3.92 -1.63 18.43
CA ASP A 322 5.19 -1.98 19.08
C ASP A 322 6.28 -0.90 18.90
N VAL A 323 5.98 0.17 18.13
CA VAL A 323 6.92 1.26 17.89
C VAL A 323 6.67 2.36 18.92
N ASP A 324 7.73 2.83 19.58
CA ASP A 324 7.61 3.94 20.52
C ASP A 324 7.20 5.23 19.80
N VAL A 325 6.27 6.00 20.40
CA VAL A 325 5.75 7.27 19.85
C VAL A 325 6.84 8.33 19.67
N THR A 326 7.97 8.20 20.38
CA THR A 326 9.14 9.10 20.27
C THR A 326 10.09 8.70 19.14
N HIS A 327 9.85 7.56 18.46
CA HIS A 327 10.70 7.14 17.35
C HIS A 327 10.72 8.21 16.25
N PRO A 328 11.89 8.58 15.70
CA PRO A 328 12.00 9.66 14.71
C PRO A 328 11.07 9.50 13.50
N ASP A 329 10.90 8.27 13.02
CA ASP A 329 10.05 7.95 11.87
C ASP A 329 8.59 7.63 12.22
N PHE A 330 8.19 7.69 13.50
CA PHE A 330 6.86 7.27 13.95
C PHE A 330 5.71 7.91 13.15
N ARG A 331 5.75 9.24 12.97
CA ARG A 331 4.71 9.96 12.21
C ARG A 331 4.63 9.46 10.76
N ARG A 332 5.78 9.22 10.14
CA ARG A 332 5.86 8.69 8.78
C ARG A 332 5.29 7.28 8.73
N MET A 333 5.71 6.38 9.63
CA MET A 333 5.22 5.00 9.72
C MET A 333 3.71 4.92 9.91
N ARG A 334 3.12 5.79 10.75
CA ARG A 334 1.67 5.87 10.95
C ARG A 334 0.96 6.25 9.63
N SER A 335 1.45 7.26 8.93
CA SER A 335 0.89 7.68 7.64
C SER A 335 1.03 6.59 6.57
N GLU A 336 2.16 5.88 6.54
CA GLU A 336 2.42 4.75 5.65
C GLU A 336 1.52 3.55 5.99
N ARG A 337 1.28 3.25 7.31
CA ARG A 337 0.31 2.24 7.76
C ARG A 337 -1.09 2.55 7.24
N ARG A 338 -1.59 3.77 7.45
CA ARG A 338 -2.90 4.18 6.95
C ARG A 338 -3.04 3.95 5.44
N ARG A 339 -1.99 4.31 4.67
CA ARG A 339 -1.97 4.09 3.21
C ARG A 339 -1.93 2.61 2.85
N LEU A 340 -1.16 1.79 3.56
CA LEU A 340 -1.10 0.35 3.35
C LEU A 340 -2.46 -0.29 3.65
N LEU A 341 -3.08 0.03 4.78
CA LEU A 341 -4.38 -0.52 5.17
C LEU A 341 -5.51 -0.13 4.20
N SER A 342 -5.46 1.06 3.58
CA SER A 342 -6.43 1.45 2.54
C SER A 342 -6.33 0.63 1.25
N GLN A 343 -5.29 -0.20 1.10
CA GLN A 343 -5.08 -1.11 -0.03
C GLN A 343 -5.40 -2.58 0.31
N LEU A 344 -5.64 -2.88 1.58
CA LEU A 344 -5.97 -4.22 2.06
C LEU A 344 -7.48 -4.28 2.39
N PRO A 345 -8.10 -5.47 2.30
CA PRO A 345 -9.46 -5.67 2.79
C PRO A 345 -9.56 -5.29 4.27
N GLU A 346 -10.69 -4.71 4.66
CA GLU A 346 -10.93 -4.37 6.06
C GLU A 346 -11.13 -5.64 6.90
N GLU A 347 -10.28 -5.81 7.90
CA GLU A 347 -10.30 -6.94 8.84
C GLU A 347 -10.66 -6.44 10.24
N LEU A 348 -11.97 -6.30 10.50
CA LEU A 348 -12.49 -5.76 11.76
C LEU A 348 -11.89 -6.41 13.03
N PRO A 349 -11.66 -7.75 13.09
CA PRO A 349 -10.98 -8.35 14.25
C PRO A 349 -9.54 -7.83 14.45
N LEU A 350 -8.81 -7.56 13.38
CA LEU A 350 -7.45 -7.05 13.46
C LEU A 350 -7.42 -5.57 13.87
N VAL A 351 -8.39 -4.77 13.39
CA VAL A 351 -8.56 -3.38 13.82
C VAL A 351 -8.85 -3.32 15.33
N THR A 352 -9.76 -4.17 15.81
CA THR A 352 -10.09 -4.24 17.25
C THR A 352 -8.87 -4.63 18.08
N ARG A 353 -8.14 -5.67 17.67
CA ARG A 353 -6.89 -6.08 18.33
C ARG A 353 -5.83 -4.97 18.33
N PHE A 354 -5.76 -4.18 17.27
CA PHE A 354 -4.86 -3.02 17.22
C PHE A 354 -5.26 -1.98 18.25
N CYS A 355 -6.55 -1.60 18.31
CA CYS A 355 -7.07 -0.66 19.30
C CYS A 355 -6.80 -1.14 20.73
N ASP A 356 -7.05 -2.43 21.02
CA ASP A 356 -6.75 -3.01 22.35
C ASP A 356 -5.25 -2.91 22.67
N LYS A 357 -4.39 -3.22 21.69
CA LYS A 357 -2.95 -3.21 21.86
C LYS A 357 -2.41 -1.81 22.09
N VAL A 358 -2.88 -0.80 21.38
CA VAL A 358 -2.46 0.58 21.58
C VAL A 358 -3.08 1.19 22.84
N GLY A 359 -4.20 0.66 23.33
CA GLY A 359 -4.87 1.10 24.56
C GLY A 359 -3.98 1.02 25.81
N VAL A 360 -2.96 0.14 25.83
CA VAL A 360 -1.98 0.04 26.93
C VAL A 360 -1.09 1.28 27.04
N HIS A 361 -1.00 2.08 25.98
CA HIS A 361 -0.26 3.36 25.99
C HIS A 361 -1.05 4.52 26.62
N GLU A 362 -2.25 4.25 27.14
CA GLU A 362 -3.11 5.23 27.85
C GLU A 362 -3.31 6.53 27.04
N LYS A 363 -2.90 7.67 27.61
CA LYS A 363 -2.99 8.99 26.96
C LYS A 363 -2.31 9.02 25.57
N ASN A 364 -1.22 8.27 25.39
CA ASN A 364 -0.48 8.24 24.13
C ASN A 364 -1.14 7.40 23.04
N ALA A 365 -2.14 6.55 23.38
CA ALA A 365 -2.87 5.74 22.41
C ALA A 365 -3.39 6.56 21.22
N VAL A 366 -3.84 7.79 21.47
CA VAL A 366 -4.36 8.71 20.47
C VAL A 366 -3.40 8.99 19.31
N PHE A 367 -2.08 8.88 19.54
CA PHE A 367 -1.07 9.15 18.52
C PHE A 367 -0.84 7.98 17.55
N TYR A 368 -1.32 6.78 17.88
CA TYR A 368 -1.19 5.58 17.04
C TYR A 368 -2.33 5.43 16.03
N LEU A 369 -3.50 5.98 16.36
CA LEU A 369 -4.74 5.80 15.62
C LEU A 369 -4.78 6.62 14.33
N SER A 370 -5.59 6.18 13.38
CA SER A 370 -5.87 6.84 12.11
C SER A 370 -7.38 6.86 11.81
N ASP A 371 -7.82 7.67 10.88
CA ASP A 371 -9.23 7.78 10.48
C ASP A 371 -9.67 6.71 9.45
N GLY A 372 -8.84 5.67 9.25
CA GLY A 372 -9.05 4.65 8.22
C GLY A 372 -10.22 3.70 8.48
N SER A 373 -10.72 3.61 9.72
CA SER A 373 -11.87 2.78 10.09
C SER A 373 -12.70 3.42 11.18
N ASP A 374 -13.98 3.05 11.25
CA ASP A 374 -14.89 3.56 12.29
C ASP A 374 -14.48 3.10 13.70
N THR A 375 -13.87 1.93 13.82
CA THR A 375 -13.34 1.43 15.10
C THR A 375 -12.19 2.31 15.59
N GLU A 376 -11.23 2.68 14.74
CA GLU A 376 -10.15 3.60 15.11
C GLU A 376 -10.69 5.02 15.37
N ARG A 377 -11.67 5.50 14.59
CA ARG A 377 -12.36 6.79 14.83
C ARG A 377 -13.04 6.82 16.20
N HIS A 378 -13.75 5.75 16.54
CA HIS A 378 -14.38 5.62 17.87
C HIS A 378 -13.35 5.65 18.99
N GLU A 379 -12.28 4.86 18.87
CA GLU A 379 -11.23 4.79 19.89
C GLU A 379 -10.50 6.12 20.06
N PHE A 380 -10.24 6.84 18.96
CA PHE A 380 -9.66 8.19 18.99
C PHE A 380 -10.52 9.16 19.81
N LEU A 381 -11.81 9.24 19.51
CA LEU A 381 -12.74 10.10 20.26
C LEU A 381 -12.89 9.65 21.73
N ARG A 382 -12.87 8.34 21.97
CA ARG A 382 -12.88 7.79 23.33
C ARG A 382 -11.67 8.29 24.14
N CYS A 383 -10.47 8.20 23.58
CA CYS A 383 -9.25 8.71 24.22
C CYS A 383 -9.36 10.21 24.49
N LEU A 384 -9.82 11.00 23.52
CA LEU A 384 -10.02 12.45 23.72
C LEU A 384 -11.06 12.77 24.79
N SER A 385 -12.06 11.91 24.98
CA SER A 385 -13.09 12.11 26.01
C SER A 385 -12.66 11.72 27.42
N ILE A 386 -11.63 10.86 27.56
CA ILE A 386 -11.18 10.34 28.86
C ILE A 386 -9.97 11.11 29.39
N TYR A 387 -8.98 11.37 28.53
CA TYR A 387 -7.72 11.98 28.93
C TYR A 387 -7.70 13.49 28.67
N ASP A 388 -6.93 14.22 29.48
CA ASP A 388 -6.71 15.65 29.27
C ASP A 388 -5.49 15.88 28.38
N TYR A 389 -5.69 16.67 27.34
CA TYR A 389 -4.66 17.06 26.38
C TYR A 389 -4.45 18.58 26.43
N SER A 390 -3.18 19.02 26.39
CA SER A 390 -2.90 20.44 26.15
C SER A 390 -3.35 20.82 24.73
N PRO A 391 -3.53 22.12 24.43
CA PRO A 391 -3.86 22.55 23.06
C PRO A 391 -2.89 22.00 22.00
N GLU A 392 -1.59 22.01 22.30
CA GLU A 392 -0.52 21.54 21.42
C GLU A 392 -0.54 20.01 21.24
N GLU A 393 -0.85 19.26 22.31
CA GLU A 393 -1.02 17.81 22.23
C GLU A 393 -2.25 17.44 21.40
N LEU A 394 -3.35 18.16 21.58
CA LEU A 394 -4.59 17.95 20.83
C LEU A 394 -4.38 18.25 19.34
N GLU A 395 -3.76 19.38 19.01
CA GLU A 395 -3.41 19.74 17.63
C GLU A 395 -2.54 18.65 16.99
N ARG A 396 -1.48 18.23 17.66
CA ARG A 396 -0.59 17.18 17.19
C ARG A 396 -1.31 15.83 16.98
N ALA A 397 -2.24 15.48 17.88
CA ALA A 397 -3.03 14.25 17.76
C ALA A 397 -3.95 14.31 16.54
N VAL A 398 -4.67 15.42 16.37
CA VAL A 398 -5.61 15.64 15.27
C VAL A 398 -4.91 15.68 13.91
N ASP A 399 -3.82 16.44 13.79
CA ASP A 399 -3.03 16.55 12.56
C ASP A 399 -2.53 15.19 12.07
N GLY A 400 -2.15 14.36 13.00
CA GLY A 400 -1.69 13.04 12.65
C GLY A 400 -2.83 12.05 12.36
N PHE A 401 -3.99 12.24 12.95
CA PHE A 401 -5.12 11.33 12.86
C PHE A 401 -5.86 11.48 11.52
N SER A 402 -6.32 12.70 11.20
CA SER A 402 -7.17 12.96 10.04
C SER A 402 -6.93 14.36 9.48
N LYS A 403 -6.54 14.44 8.18
CA LYS A 403 -6.42 15.74 7.49
C LYS A 403 -7.74 16.52 7.46
N PRO A 404 -8.91 15.94 7.13
CA PRO A 404 -10.19 16.65 7.20
C PRO A 404 -10.47 17.22 8.59
N LEU A 405 -10.30 16.42 9.65
CA LEU A 405 -10.51 16.86 11.02
C LEU A 405 -9.55 17.97 11.42
N ALA A 406 -8.28 17.89 11.01
CA ALA A 406 -7.30 18.94 11.25
C ALA A 406 -7.70 20.26 10.61
N LEU A 407 -8.20 20.23 9.36
CA LEU A 407 -8.73 21.42 8.68
C LEU A 407 -9.95 22.02 9.39
N TYR A 408 -10.85 21.18 9.87
CA TYR A 408 -12.01 21.63 10.67
C TYR A 408 -11.57 22.29 11.98
N MET A 409 -10.60 21.70 12.68
CA MET A 409 -10.11 22.21 13.96
C MET A 409 -9.31 23.51 13.84
N ARG A 410 -8.82 23.88 12.66
CA ARG A 410 -8.13 25.17 12.46
C ARG A 410 -9.00 26.34 12.92
N GLU A 411 -8.35 27.32 13.48
CA GLU A 411 -9.01 28.58 13.84
C GLU A 411 -9.57 29.24 12.57
N PHE A 412 -10.81 29.69 12.64
CA PHE A 412 -11.40 30.55 11.63
C PHE A 412 -11.43 31.98 12.15
N ALA A 413 -10.58 32.83 11.59
CA ALA A 413 -10.57 34.24 11.94
C ALA A 413 -11.76 34.97 11.28
N PHE A 414 -12.69 35.46 12.08
CA PHE A 414 -13.87 36.19 11.60
C PHE A 414 -13.55 37.59 11.06
N ASP A 415 -12.33 38.06 11.23
CA ASP A 415 -11.79 39.30 10.67
C ASP A 415 -10.93 39.05 9.40
N ALA A 416 -10.85 37.80 8.94
CA ALA A 416 -10.06 37.46 7.76
C ALA A 416 -10.53 38.20 6.52
N ALA A 417 -9.63 38.47 5.61
CA ALA A 417 -9.95 38.95 4.27
C ALA A 417 -10.96 38.02 3.59
N ASN A 418 -11.85 38.59 2.78
CA ASN A 418 -13.00 37.92 2.17
C ASN A 418 -14.04 37.38 3.17
N THR A 419 -14.01 37.80 4.43
CA THR A 419 -15.07 37.55 5.41
C THR A 419 -15.73 38.85 5.82
N LYS A 420 -17.01 38.97 5.52
CA LYS A 420 -17.82 40.14 5.88
C LYS A 420 -18.67 39.83 7.11
N LEU A 421 -18.46 40.57 8.16
CA LEU A 421 -19.29 40.58 9.36
C LEU A 421 -19.81 42.01 9.56
N ALA A 422 -20.86 42.24 10.35
CA ALA A 422 -21.37 43.57 10.59
C ALA A 422 -20.25 44.59 10.89
N GLU A 423 -20.36 45.78 10.24
CA GLU A 423 -19.25 46.72 10.09
C GLU A 423 -18.69 47.34 11.39
N SER A 424 -19.41 47.22 12.51
CA SER A 424 -19.22 48.10 13.65
C SER A 424 -18.45 47.55 14.83
N ASP A 425 -17.99 46.30 14.83
CA ASP A 425 -17.45 45.71 16.07
C ASP A 425 -16.27 44.76 15.89
N SER A 426 -15.07 45.34 15.92
CA SER A 426 -13.83 44.55 15.89
C SER A 426 -13.70 43.60 17.09
N GLY A 427 -14.27 43.98 18.24
CA GLY A 427 -14.29 43.17 19.47
C GLY A 427 -15.11 41.88 19.27
N LEU A 428 -16.29 41.97 18.64
CA LEU A 428 -17.13 40.81 18.38
C LEU A 428 -16.45 39.78 17.49
N ARG A 429 -15.66 40.20 16.49
CA ARG A 429 -14.94 39.29 15.60
C ARG A 429 -13.93 38.41 16.35
N GLN A 430 -13.15 39.01 17.24
CA GLN A 430 -12.20 38.28 18.09
C GLN A 430 -12.91 37.33 19.07
N GLU A 431 -14.00 37.80 19.67
CA GLU A 431 -14.82 36.99 20.57
C GLU A 431 -15.42 35.76 19.87
N LEU A 432 -15.95 35.91 18.63
CA LEU A 432 -16.46 34.81 17.86
C LEU A 432 -15.34 33.83 17.45
N THR A 433 -14.17 34.33 17.08
CA THR A 433 -13.00 33.49 16.79
C THR A 433 -12.64 32.60 17.98
N ALA A 434 -12.53 33.20 19.17
CA ALA A 434 -12.24 32.46 20.39
C ALA A 434 -13.37 31.50 20.80
N TYR A 435 -14.64 31.93 20.66
CA TYR A 435 -15.79 31.10 21.00
C TYR A 435 -15.85 29.83 20.14
N PHE A 436 -15.80 29.96 18.81
CA PHE A 436 -15.91 28.80 17.93
C PHE A 436 -14.66 27.90 17.97
N SER A 437 -13.47 28.44 18.29
CA SER A 437 -12.29 27.62 18.54
C SER A 437 -12.49 26.75 19.78
N GLU A 438 -13.02 27.31 20.87
CA GLU A 438 -13.30 26.55 22.10
C GLU A 438 -14.50 25.61 21.91
N TYR A 439 -15.58 26.03 21.23
CA TYR A 439 -16.74 25.19 20.91
C TYR A 439 -16.32 23.91 20.17
N LYS A 440 -15.52 24.03 19.10
CA LYS A 440 -15.02 22.87 18.33
C LYS A 440 -14.18 21.94 19.19
N ARG A 441 -13.32 22.49 20.08
CA ARG A 441 -12.50 21.71 21.01
C ARG A 441 -13.37 20.89 21.96
N GLN A 442 -14.39 21.52 22.56
CA GLN A 442 -15.29 20.84 23.49
C GLN A 442 -16.22 19.85 22.78
N LYS A 443 -16.70 20.16 21.56
CA LYS A 443 -17.44 19.22 20.71
C LYS A 443 -16.58 17.98 20.43
N LEU A 444 -15.34 18.13 20.00
CA LEU A 444 -14.44 17.03 19.67
C LEU A 444 -14.11 16.17 20.90
N THR A 445 -13.78 16.80 22.02
CA THR A 445 -13.45 16.09 23.28
C THR A 445 -14.70 15.58 24.00
N ASN A 446 -15.89 15.94 23.53
CA ASN A 446 -17.19 15.63 24.13
C ASN A 446 -17.29 16.03 25.63
N ARG A 447 -16.61 17.12 26.01
CA ARG A 447 -16.53 17.63 27.37
C ARG A 447 -16.93 19.09 27.40
N ILE A 448 -17.77 19.47 28.37
CA ILE A 448 -18.17 20.86 28.62
C ILE A 448 -17.44 21.36 29.84
N ARG A 449 -16.77 22.51 29.72
CA ARG A 449 -16.08 23.17 30.82
C ARG A 449 -16.99 24.25 31.42
N GLY A 450 -17.02 24.36 32.73
CA GLY A 450 -17.88 25.33 33.43
C GLY A 450 -17.71 26.77 32.97
N GLY A 451 -16.47 27.25 32.83
CA GLY A 451 -16.23 28.60 32.35
C GLY A 451 -16.72 28.86 30.90
N PHE A 452 -16.90 27.80 30.07
CA PHE A 452 -17.52 27.97 28.75
C PHE A 452 -19.05 28.08 28.87
N VAL A 453 -19.66 27.35 29.77
CA VAL A 453 -21.10 27.49 30.05
C VAL A 453 -21.43 28.92 30.53
N GLU A 454 -20.63 29.48 31.46
CA GLU A 454 -20.76 30.86 31.89
C GLU A 454 -20.66 31.84 30.72
N LYS A 455 -19.76 31.60 29.77
CA LYS A 455 -19.62 32.41 28.56
C LYS A 455 -20.84 32.29 27.61
N VAL A 456 -21.39 31.09 27.47
CA VAL A 456 -22.65 30.88 26.73
C VAL A 456 -23.82 31.64 27.38
N GLU A 457 -23.95 31.59 28.70
CA GLU A 457 -24.99 32.34 29.43
C GLU A 457 -24.81 33.86 29.32
N GLU A 458 -23.55 34.34 29.36
CA GLU A 458 -23.24 35.74 29.06
C GLU A 458 -23.76 36.14 27.68
N TYR A 459 -23.45 35.34 26.63
CA TYR A 459 -23.91 35.61 25.28
C TYR A 459 -25.41 35.42 25.11
N ALA A 460 -26.02 34.48 25.83
CA ALA A 460 -27.46 34.31 25.86
C ALA A 460 -28.16 35.57 26.39
N SER A 461 -27.54 36.25 27.37
CA SER A 461 -28.04 37.52 27.95
C SER A 461 -27.81 38.71 27.01
N GLN A 462 -26.63 38.82 26.40
CA GLN A 462 -26.21 39.92 25.55
C GLN A 462 -26.76 39.84 24.12
N ARG A 463 -27.01 38.61 23.60
CA ARG A 463 -27.47 38.31 22.27
C ARG A 463 -26.67 39.02 21.17
N PRO A 464 -25.33 38.78 21.08
CA PRO A 464 -24.48 39.51 20.16
C PRO A 464 -24.82 39.26 18.68
N TYR A 465 -25.52 38.16 18.38
CA TYR A 465 -26.02 37.89 17.01
C TYR A 465 -26.98 38.96 16.48
N ASN A 466 -27.64 39.77 17.35
CA ASN A 466 -28.49 40.89 16.96
C ASN A 466 -27.73 42.05 16.29
N LYS A 467 -26.39 42.08 16.46
CA LYS A 467 -25.53 43.02 15.73
C LYS A 467 -25.26 42.63 14.29
N LEU A 468 -25.58 41.37 13.90
CA LEU A 468 -25.37 40.85 12.58
C LEU A 468 -26.57 41.17 11.66
N LYS A 469 -26.29 41.23 10.37
CA LYS A 469 -27.35 41.30 9.35
C LYS A 469 -28.13 39.98 9.36
N ALA A 470 -29.46 40.09 9.12
CA ALA A 470 -30.23 38.91 8.81
C ALA A 470 -29.72 38.26 7.51
N ARG A 471 -29.63 36.93 7.45
CA ARG A 471 -29.25 36.17 6.24
C ARG A 471 -30.11 36.54 5.05
N SER A 472 -31.44 36.72 5.23
CA SER A 472 -32.38 37.17 4.23
C SER A 472 -31.94 38.48 3.56
N LYS A 473 -31.44 39.44 4.35
CA LYS A 473 -30.94 40.73 3.83
C LYS A 473 -29.66 40.56 3.02
N ILE A 474 -28.77 39.68 3.43
CA ILE A 474 -27.52 39.37 2.71
C ILE A 474 -27.88 38.80 1.35
N VAL A 475 -28.71 37.74 1.30
CA VAL A 475 -29.10 37.08 0.05
C VAL A 475 -29.90 37.98 -0.88
N SER A 476 -30.77 38.82 -0.33
CA SER A 476 -31.55 39.77 -1.14
C SER A 476 -30.70 40.85 -1.82
N GLN A 477 -29.62 41.29 -1.21
CA GLN A 477 -28.73 42.35 -1.66
C GLN A 477 -27.56 41.87 -2.54
N MET A 478 -27.28 40.59 -2.58
CA MET A 478 -26.15 40.04 -3.35
C MET A 478 -26.45 40.05 -4.87
N ASP A 479 -25.37 40.12 -5.68
CA ASP A 479 -25.47 39.89 -7.11
C ASP A 479 -25.65 38.41 -7.41
N ARG A 480 -26.77 38.02 -7.97
CA ARG A 480 -27.18 36.66 -8.32
C ARG A 480 -27.00 36.31 -9.79
N SER A 481 -26.40 37.19 -10.59
CA SER A 481 -26.18 36.95 -12.01
C SER A 481 -25.34 35.70 -12.26
N GLY A 482 -25.90 34.69 -12.93
CA GLY A 482 -25.27 33.42 -13.21
C GLY A 482 -24.97 32.56 -11.94
N ALA A 483 -25.72 32.81 -10.86
CA ALA A 483 -25.56 32.05 -9.61
C ALA A 483 -26.53 30.87 -9.54
N GLN A 484 -26.05 29.75 -8.96
CA GLN A 484 -26.89 28.65 -8.50
C GLN A 484 -26.82 28.56 -6.98
N LEU A 485 -27.95 28.25 -6.35
CA LEU A 485 -28.09 28.11 -4.92
C LEU A 485 -27.82 26.66 -4.49
N PHE A 486 -26.97 26.49 -3.49
CA PHE A 486 -26.76 25.25 -2.76
C PHE A 486 -27.25 25.45 -1.32
N PHE A 487 -28.44 24.95 -1.05
CA PHE A 487 -29.05 25.04 0.26
C PHE A 487 -28.56 23.86 1.11
N PHE A 488 -27.66 24.11 2.05
CA PHE A 488 -27.23 23.15 3.04
C PHE A 488 -28.09 23.28 4.30
N ASP A 489 -28.88 22.26 4.59
CA ASP A 489 -29.68 22.19 5.82
C ASP A 489 -28.76 21.97 7.02
N ALA A 490 -28.87 22.82 8.05
CA ALA A 490 -28.09 22.80 9.28
C ALA A 490 -26.57 23.00 9.16
N LEU A 491 -26.07 23.80 8.19
CA LEU A 491 -24.64 24.14 8.09
C LEU A 491 -24.28 25.34 8.96
N GLY A 492 -23.65 25.10 10.11
CA GLY A 492 -23.15 26.15 11.00
C GLY A 492 -21.82 26.78 10.54
N VAL A 493 -21.47 27.91 11.17
CA VAL A 493 -20.19 28.63 10.90
C VAL A 493 -18.95 27.86 11.41
N GLU A 494 -19.13 26.84 12.22
CA GLU A 494 -18.04 26.00 12.73
C GLU A 494 -17.23 25.33 11.61
N TYR A 495 -17.85 25.06 10.45
CA TYR A 495 -17.21 24.40 9.30
C TYR A 495 -16.43 25.35 8.39
N LEU A 496 -16.45 26.66 8.63
CA LEU A 496 -15.88 27.64 7.71
C LEU A 496 -14.37 27.50 7.47
N ALA A 497 -13.61 27.10 8.48
CA ALA A 497 -12.17 26.82 8.29
C ALA A 497 -11.96 25.66 7.32
N PHE A 498 -12.74 24.59 7.44
CA PHE A 498 -12.71 23.43 6.57
C PHE A 498 -13.13 23.78 5.14
N ILE A 499 -14.28 24.48 5.00
CA ILE A 499 -14.79 24.92 3.69
C ILE A 499 -13.75 25.77 2.96
N ARG A 500 -13.16 26.76 3.65
CA ARG A 500 -12.14 27.64 3.05
C ARG A 500 -10.94 26.84 2.56
N ALA A 501 -10.40 25.94 3.41
CA ALA A 501 -9.25 25.13 3.06
C ALA A 501 -9.53 24.19 1.88
N LYS A 502 -10.74 23.61 1.82
CA LYS A 502 -11.14 22.75 0.70
C LYS A 502 -11.37 23.54 -0.60
N CYS A 503 -11.95 24.73 -0.50
CA CYS A 503 -12.06 25.62 -1.65
C CYS A 503 -10.68 25.99 -2.24
N GLU A 504 -9.70 26.28 -1.39
CA GLU A 504 -8.33 26.51 -1.82
C GLU A 504 -7.73 25.28 -2.52
N GLU A 505 -7.93 24.09 -1.95
CA GLU A 505 -7.48 22.82 -2.52
C GLU A 505 -8.09 22.58 -3.91
N TYR A 506 -9.37 22.97 -4.11
CA TYR A 506 -10.10 22.80 -5.37
C TYR A 506 -9.93 23.95 -6.36
N GLY A 507 -9.13 24.95 -6.05
CA GLY A 507 -8.91 26.11 -6.92
C GLY A 507 -10.14 27.01 -7.07
N LEU A 508 -10.97 27.09 -6.02
CA LEU A 508 -12.11 27.98 -5.93
C LEU A 508 -11.75 29.25 -5.14
N LEU A 509 -12.31 30.38 -5.56
CA LEU A 509 -12.36 31.59 -4.77
C LEU A 509 -13.56 31.51 -3.85
N CYS A 510 -13.36 31.80 -2.57
CA CYS A 510 -14.36 31.65 -1.52
C CYS A 510 -14.55 32.99 -0.81
N GLU A 511 -15.70 33.63 -1.03
CA GLU A 511 -16.13 34.84 -0.31
C GLU A 511 -17.20 34.44 0.72
N ILE A 512 -17.06 34.87 1.96
CA ILE A 512 -17.94 34.49 3.07
C ILE A 512 -18.57 35.73 3.66
N GLU A 513 -19.91 35.74 3.78
CA GLU A 513 -20.63 36.71 4.59
C GLU A 513 -21.40 35.94 5.69
N ILE A 514 -21.27 36.41 6.94
CA ILE A 514 -21.91 35.77 8.08
C ILE A 514 -23.07 36.61 8.54
N GLY A 515 -24.23 35.96 8.63
CA GLY A 515 -25.47 36.55 9.10
C GLY A 515 -26.09 35.76 10.24
N ARG A 516 -27.22 36.23 10.72
CA ARG A 516 -28.09 35.48 11.62
C ARG A 516 -29.30 34.91 10.88
N CYS A 517 -29.75 33.72 11.31
CA CYS A 517 -31.09 33.22 10.90
C CYS A 517 -32.19 33.89 11.76
N GLU A 518 -33.44 33.66 11.38
CA GLU A 518 -34.60 34.08 12.20
C GLU A 518 -34.85 33.06 13.32
N LEU A 519 -35.46 33.54 14.42
CA LEU A 519 -35.79 32.68 15.55
C LEU A 519 -37.25 32.22 15.52
N PRO A 520 -37.51 31.00 15.97
CA PRO A 520 -36.56 29.91 16.34
C PRO A 520 -35.77 29.45 15.12
N SER A 521 -34.52 28.91 15.40
CA SER A 521 -33.61 28.42 14.36
C SER A 521 -34.07 27.07 13.79
N ILE A 522 -35.20 27.10 13.08
CA ILE A 522 -35.87 25.94 12.47
C ILE A 522 -36.07 26.16 10.99
N THR A 523 -35.96 25.07 10.20
CA THR A 523 -36.08 25.14 8.72
C THR A 523 -37.36 25.79 8.24
N VAL A 524 -38.51 25.54 8.92
CA VAL A 524 -39.80 26.08 8.49
C VAL A 524 -39.82 27.63 8.49
N LYS A 525 -39.11 28.26 9.42
CA LYS A 525 -39.02 29.72 9.56
C LYS A 525 -37.89 30.32 8.71
N ASN A 526 -37.00 29.52 8.19
CA ASN A 526 -35.70 29.91 7.68
C ASN A 526 -35.47 29.52 6.20
N LYS A 527 -36.51 29.54 5.34
CA LYS A 527 -36.46 29.22 3.89
C LYS A 527 -36.66 30.41 2.98
N GLU A 528 -36.79 31.61 3.51
CA GLU A 528 -37.13 32.80 2.76
C GLU A 528 -36.14 33.10 1.60
N PHE A 529 -34.90 32.67 1.74
CA PHE A 529 -33.88 32.87 0.70
C PHE A 529 -34.17 32.10 -0.60
N LEU A 530 -34.98 31.04 -0.57
CA LEU A 530 -35.38 30.27 -1.76
C LEU A 530 -36.12 31.13 -2.79
N GLN A 531 -36.91 32.12 -2.36
CA GLN A 531 -37.65 33.00 -3.24
C GLN A 531 -36.76 33.85 -4.18
N TYR A 532 -35.49 34.01 -3.85
CA TYR A 532 -34.55 34.81 -4.63
C TYR A 532 -33.88 34.09 -5.77
N PHE A 533 -34.08 32.77 -5.88
CA PHE A 533 -33.49 31.94 -6.91
C PHE A 533 -34.56 31.15 -7.67
N PRO A 534 -34.41 30.97 -8.99
CA PRO A 534 -35.29 30.09 -9.75
C PRO A 534 -35.22 28.65 -9.22
N GLU A 535 -36.31 27.92 -9.21
CA GLU A 535 -36.38 26.54 -8.68
C GLU A 535 -35.36 25.59 -9.33
N ASN A 536 -35.17 25.74 -10.67
CA ASN A 536 -34.19 24.94 -11.39
C ASN A 536 -32.72 25.30 -11.13
N ALA A 537 -32.46 26.34 -10.36
CA ALA A 537 -31.13 26.78 -9.92
C ALA A 537 -30.91 26.54 -8.43
N CYS A 538 -31.79 25.77 -7.77
CA CYS A 538 -31.70 25.43 -6.35
C CYS A 538 -31.35 23.96 -6.17
N HIS A 539 -30.32 23.69 -5.38
CA HIS A 539 -29.86 22.36 -4.99
C HIS A 539 -29.98 22.24 -3.47
N LYS A 540 -30.87 21.37 -3.00
CA LYS A 540 -31.01 21.08 -1.57
C LYS A 540 -30.07 19.95 -1.13
N ILE A 541 -29.39 20.12 0.00
CA ILE A 541 -28.49 19.17 0.63
C ILE A 541 -28.98 18.93 2.06
N ASP A 542 -29.70 17.84 2.27
CA ASP A 542 -30.30 17.46 3.56
C ASP A 542 -29.37 16.56 4.40
N ALA A 543 -28.33 16.01 3.81
CA ALA A 543 -27.51 14.97 4.41
C ALA A 543 -26.87 15.39 5.76
N LEU A 544 -26.59 16.68 5.97
CA LEU A 544 -26.06 17.16 7.27
C LEU A 544 -27.12 17.13 8.36
N ASP A 545 -28.33 17.59 8.08
CA ASP A 545 -29.43 17.59 9.04
C ASP A 545 -29.90 16.16 9.35
N GLU A 546 -30.02 15.30 8.34
CA GLU A 546 -30.32 13.88 8.51
C GLU A 546 -29.31 13.19 9.43
N MET A 547 -28.03 13.50 9.27
CA MET A 547 -26.96 12.93 10.08
C MET A 547 -27.04 13.41 11.54
N LYS A 548 -27.45 14.65 11.76
CA LYS A 548 -27.62 15.25 13.10
C LYS A 548 -28.85 14.70 13.85
N HIS A 549 -29.87 14.26 13.11
CA HIS A 549 -31.12 13.78 13.71
C HIS A 549 -31.29 12.28 13.67
N HIS A 550 -30.93 11.62 12.58
CA HIS A 550 -31.32 10.25 12.23
C HIS A 550 -30.18 9.39 11.70
N SER A 551 -28.95 9.55 12.21
CA SER A 551 -27.87 8.70 11.72
C SER A 551 -28.20 7.22 11.89
N THR A 552 -28.29 6.50 10.76
CA THR A 552 -28.38 5.05 10.73
C THR A 552 -27.01 4.36 10.87
N VAL A 553 -25.95 5.13 10.70
CA VAL A 553 -24.56 4.63 10.71
C VAL A 553 -24.04 4.49 12.13
N TYR A 554 -24.47 5.37 13.05
CA TYR A 554 -23.97 5.37 14.41
C TYR A 554 -25.11 5.12 15.42
N ASP A 555 -24.88 4.17 16.32
CA ASP A 555 -25.80 3.89 17.44
C ASP A 555 -25.47 4.83 18.63
N TYR A 556 -26.09 6.00 18.64
CA TYR A 556 -25.89 7.00 19.70
C TYR A 556 -26.51 6.61 21.05
N GLU A 557 -27.35 5.60 21.11
CA GLU A 557 -27.81 5.04 22.39
C GLU A 557 -26.68 4.31 23.10
N LYS A 558 -25.83 3.62 22.33
CA LYS A 558 -24.67 2.91 22.85
C LYS A 558 -23.41 3.78 22.89
N CYS A 559 -23.23 4.65 21.91
CA CYS A 559 -22.05 5.51 21.80
C CYS A 559 -22.44 6.98 21.71
N ARG A 560 -22.12 7.77 22.73
CA ARG A 560 -22.44 9.21 22.78
C ARG A 560 -21.29 10.12 22.31
N LEU A 561 -20.32 9.58 21.62
CA LEU A 561 -19.21 10.35 21.06
C LEU A 561 -19.62 11.01 19.72
N PRO A 562 -18.96 12.13 19.31
CA PRO A 562 -19.33 12.87 18.10
C PRO A 562 -18.81 12.21 16.82
N LEU A 563 -19.15 10.94 16.59
CA LEU A 563 -18.74 10.18 15.41
C LEU A 563 -19.28 10.75 14.09
N HIS A 564 -20.47 11.38 14.13
CA HIS A 564 -21.11 12.03 13.00
C HIS A 564 -20.24 13.13 12.37
N LEU A 565 -19.35 13.76 13.16
CA LEU A 565 -18.47 14.81 12.65
C LEU A 565 -17.64 14.37 11.43
N PHE A 566 -17.17 13.10 11.42
CA PHE A 566 -16.41 12.59 10.25
C PHE A 566 -17.28 12.53 8.99
N GLY A 567 -18.50 12.03 9.11
CA GLY A 567 -19.46 11.99 7.99
C GLY A 567 -19.90 13.39 7.54
N GLU A 568 -20.09 14.35 8.46
CA GLU A 568 -20.39 15.74 8.11
C GLU A 568 -19.28 16.36 7.24
N LEU A 569 -18.00 16.13 7.61
CA LEU A 569 -16.87 16.62 6.84
C LEU A 569 -16.79 15.94 5.46
N GLU A 570 -17.12 14.65 5.36
CA GLU A 570 -17.19 13.92 4.10
C GLU A 570 -18.26 14.49 3.17
N VAL A 571 -19.49 14.72 3.69
CA VAL A 571 -20.59 15.33 2.93
C VAL A 571 -20.22 16.72 2.40
N ILE A 572 -19.67 17.58 3.26
CA ILE A 572 -19.24 18.93 2.83
C ILE A 572 -18.16 18.85 1.74
N ASP A 573 -17.19 17.94 1.86
CA ASP A 573 -16.12 17.76 0.89
C ASP A 573 -16.65 17.25 -0.47
N GLU A 574 -17.56 16.29 -0.46
CA GLU A 574 -18.20 15.75 -1.66
C GLU A 574 -19.01 16.82 -2.41
N GLU A 575 -19.80 17.61 -1.67
CA GLU A 575 -20.59 18.68 -2.27
C GLU A 575 -19.71 19.81 -2.83
N LEU A 576 -18.63 20.18 -2.17
CA LEU A 576 -17.66 21.15 -2.71
C LEU A 576 -16.98 20.63 -3.99
N ARG A 577 -16.66 19.34 -4.08
CA ARG A 577 -16.16 18.73 -5.33
C ARG A 577 -17.22 18.74 -6.44
N ARG A 578 -18.48 18.45 -6.09
CA ARG A 578 -19.61 18.54 -7.03
C ARG A 578 -19.80 19.96 -7.55
N ILE A 579 -19.80 20.96 -6.66
CA ILE A 579 -19.88 22.38 -7.02
C ILE A 579 -18.75 22.79 -7.96
N ARG A 580 -17.49 22.39 -7.64
CA ARG A 580 -16.36 22.63 -8.52
C ARG A 580 -16.58 22.05 -9.92
N SER A 581 -17.04 20.80 -9.98
CA SER A 581 -17.29 20.11 -11.26
C SER A 581 -18.36 20.84 -12.08
N MET A 582 -19.45 21.30 -11.43
CA MET A 582 -20.51 22.08 -12.09
C MET A 582 -20.01 23.45 -12.59
N LEU A 583 -19.21 24.16 -11.79
CA LEU A 583 -18.60 25.44 -12.19
C LEU A 583 -17.63 25.29 -13.38
N VAL A 584 -17.00 24.14 -13.55
CA VAL A 584 -16.10 23.87 -14.68
C VAL A 584 -16.86 23.44 -15.93
N GLN A 585 -17.93 22.65 -15.77
CA GLN A 585 -18.63 22.03 -16.90
C GLN A 585 -19.74 22.93 -17.47
N ASN A 586 -20.27 23.90 -16.70
CA ASN A 586 -21.40 24.72 -17.08
C ASN A 586 -20.99 26.19 -17.19
N ASP A 587 -20.76 26.68 -18.40
CA ASP A 587 -20.39 28.07 -18.67
C ASP A 587 -21.47 29.08 -18.28
N ALA A 588 -22.73 28.68 -18.17
CA ALA A 588 -23.83 29.55 -17.71
C ALA A 588 -23.78 29.76 -16.19
N MET A 589 -23.20 28.84 -15.44
CA MET A 589 -23.01 28.95 -14.00
C MET A 589 -21.73 29.71 -13.72
N LYS A 590 -21.81 30.97 -13.31
CA LYS A 590 -20.65 31.82 -12.98
C LYS A 590 -20.23 31.70 -11.52
N LYS A 591 -21.17 31.41 -10.66
CA LYS A 591 -20.96 31.29 -9.21
C LYS A 591 -21.92 30.30 -8.57
N ALA A 592 -21.45 29.64 -7.49
CA ALA A 592 -22.29 28.89 -6.57
C ALA A 592 -22.46 29.68 -5.28
N VAL A 593 -23.69 29.73 -4.76
CA VAL A 593 -24.00 30.40 -3.50
C VAL A 593 -24.45 29.33 -2.51
N ILE A 594 -23.65 29.06 -1.48
CA ILE A 594 -24.02 28.19 -0.38
C ILE A 594 -24.75 29.03 0.66
N VAL A 595 -25.95 28.59 1.04
CA VAL A 595 -26.76 29.24 2.08
C VAL A 595 -27.23 28.13 3.04
N SER A 596 -27.18 28.41 4.32
CA SER A 596 -27.78 27.57 5.35
C SER A 596 -28.99 28.25 5.99
N ASP A 597 -29.95 27.45 6.42
CA ASP A 597 -31.13 27.93 7.15
C ASP A 597 -30.80 28.17 8.64
N HIS A 598 -30.10 27.25 9.29
CA HIS A 598 -29.62 27.34 10.68
C HIS A 598 -28.37 26.54 10.88
N GLY A 599 -27.76 26.64 12.07
CA GLY A 599 -26.74 25.70 12.51
C GLY A 599 -27.32 24.72 13.56
N ALA A 600 -26.46 24.00 14.26
CA ALA A 600 -26.85 23.06 15.33
C ALA A 600 -25.84 23.03 16.45
N SER A 601 -26.27 22.62 17.65
CA SER A 601 -25.44 22.53 18.85
C SER A 601 -25.30 21.11 19.37
N ARG A 602 -24.06 20.60 19.34
CA ARG A 602 -23.69 19.36 20.05
C ARG A 602 -23.66 19.59 21.56
N LEU A 603 -23.17 20.73 22.01
CA LEU A 603 -22.95 21.00 23.42
C LEU A 603 -24.27 21.19 24.18
N ALA A 604 -25.31 21.73 23.53
CA ALA A 604 -26.64 21.79 24.13
C ALA A 604 -27.22 20.39 24.40
N VAL A 605 -26.99 19.42 23.49
CA VAL A 605 -27.36 18.00 23.73
C VAL A 605 -26.53 17.41 24.87
N ARG A 606 -25.25 17.70 24.92
CA ARG A 606 -24.34 17.16 25.93
C ARG A 606 -24.59 17.76 27.32
N TYR A 607 -24.94 19.04 27.42
CA TYR A 607 -25.31 19.73 28.65
C TYR A 607 -26.62 19.16 29.19
N GLY A 608 -27.72 19.22 28.41
CA GLY A 608 -28.96 18.48 28.62
C GLY A 608 -29.75 18.84 29.89
N HIS A 609 -29.43 19.94 30.56
CA HIS A 609 -30.14 20.41 31.77
C HIS A 609 -31.49 21.03 31.38
N GLU A 610 -32.49 20.79 32.20
CA GLU A 610 -33.80 21.41 32.04
C GLU A 610 -33.80 22.81 32.63
N SER A 611 -34.38 23.74 31.89
CA SER A 611 -34.59 25.11 32.39
C SER A 611 -35.46 25.10 33.62
N PRO A 612 -35.15 25.95 34.62
CA PRO A 612 -35.98 26.11 35.82
C PRO A 612 -37.34 26.73 35.50
N ALA A 613 -37.54 27.26 34.30
CA ALA A 613 -38.83 27.80 33.89
C ALA A 613 -39.91 26.71 33.91
N ASN A 614 -41.06 27.02 34.52
CA ASN A 614 -42.14 26.05 34.69
C ASN A 614 -43.01 25.90 33.41
N ILE A 615 -42.34 25.70 32.26
CA ILE A 615 -42.97 25.42 30.98
C ILE A 615 -42.76 23.95 30.68
N GLN A 616 -43.86 23.24 30.47
CA GLN A 616 -43.86 21.85 30.05
C GLN A 616 -44.38 21.76 28.62
N LEU A 617 -43.58 21.16 27.77
CA LEU A 617 -43.97 20.86 26.39
C LEU A 617 -44.69 19.51 26.31
N ASP A 618 -45.62 19.37 25.37
CA ASP A 618 -46.21 18.08 25.05
C ASP A 618 -45.13 17.06 24.56
N GLU A 619 -45.44 15.76 24.56
CA GLU A 619 -44.51 14.71 24.14
C GLU A 619 -43.94 14.91 22.73
N ASP A 620 -44.70 15.58 21.85
CA ASP A 620 -44.31 16.00 20.51
C ASP A 620 -43.56 17.36 20.50
N GLY A 621 -43.13 17.82 21.67
CA GLY A 621 -42.46 19.13 21.85
C GLY A 621 -41.38 19.40 20.83
N GLN A 622 -41.52 20.51 20.12
CA GLN A 622 -40.73 20.88 18.97
C GLN A 622 -39.26 21.04 19.32
N HIS A 623 -38.41 20.50 18.46
CA HIS A 623 -36.96 20.70 18.48
C HIS A 623 -36.29 20.39 19.86
N SER A 624 -36.65 19.24 20.42
CA SER A 624 -36.02 18.73 21.67
C SER A 624 -36.08 19.68 22.87
N GLY A 625 -37.01 20.60 22.87
CA GLY A 625 -37.19 21.58 23.95
C GLY A 625 -36.33 22.84 23.83
N ARG A 626 -35.78 23.17 22.68
CA ARG A 626 -35.02 24.42 22.46
C ARG A 626 -35.88 25.66 22.31
N CYS A 627 -37.12 25.49 21.83
CA CYS A 627 -38.09 26.55 21.74
C CYS A 627 -39.50 26.08 22.16
N CYS A 628 -40.39 27.01 22.46
CA CYS A 628 -41.82 26.77 22.67
C CYS A 628 -42.67 27.94 22.14
N PRO A 629 -43.87 27.68 21.61
CA PRO A 629 -44.81 28.73 21.33
C PRO A 629 -45.18 29.50 22.63
N ALA A 630 -45.34 30.82 22.51
CA ALA A 630 -45.75 31.67 23.62
C ALA A 630 -46.55 32.88 23.06
N ASP A 631 -47.72 33.14 23.68
CA ASP A 631 -48.58 34.28 23.25
C ASP A 631 -47.99 35.65 23.64
N SER A 632 -47.09 35.68 24.59
CA SER A 632 -46.37 36.87 25.09
C SER A 632 -45.03 36.51 25.67
N ASP A 633 -44.12 37.48 25.82
CA ASP A 633 -42.81 37.24 26.43
C ASP A 633 -42.93 36.68 27.82
N PRO A 634 -42.54 35.42 28.05
CA PRO A 634 -42.65 34.77 29.36
C PRO A 634 -41.57 35.23 30.35
N HIS A 635 -40.68 36.15 29.97
CA HIS A 635 -39.54 36.68 30.74
C HIS A 635 -38.66 35.59 31.37
N ILE A 636 -38.38 34.52 30.57
CA ILE A 636 -37.53 33.42 30.98
C ILE A 636 -36.05 33.86 30.89
N PRO A 637 -35.26 33.63 31.94
CA PRO A 637 -33.81 33.87 31.86
C PRO A 637 -33.19 33.14 30.66
N PHE A 638 -32.28 33.83 29.97
CA PHE A 638 -31.56 33.30 28.79
C PHE A 638 -32.44 32.90 27.58
N ALA A 639 -33.75 33.28 27.59
CA ALA A 639 -34.60 33.06 26.42
C ALA A 639 -34.80 34.36 25.64
N ALA A 640 -34.83 34.27 24.31
CA ALA A 640 -35.33 35.31 23.44
C ALA A 640 -36.81 35.09 23.21
N TYR A 641 -37.58 36.16 23.03
CA TYR A 641 -38.95 36.09 22.53
C TYR A 641 -39.04 36.75 21.17
N GLU A 642 -39.29 35.94 20.16
CA GLU A 642 -39.36 36.43 18.77
C GLU A 642 -40.38 35.59 17.99
N ASP A 643 -41.17 36.21 17.13
CA ASP A 643 -42.18 35.61 16.25
C ASP A 643 -43.16 34.63 16.95
N GLY A 644 -43.55 34.93 18.19
CA GLY A 644 -44.48 34.12 19.00
C GLY A 644 -43.87 32.88 19.63
N TYR A 645 -42.55 32.86 19.79
CA TYR A 645 -41.82 31.77 20.41
C TYR A 645 -40.90 32.29 21.55
N ALA A 646 -40.84 31.53 22.63
CA ALA A 646 -39.73 31.63 23.59
C ALA A 646 -38.62 30.66 23.16
N VAL A 647 -37.42 31.19 22.97
CA VAL A 647 -36.26 30.48 22.35
C VAL A 647 -35.09 30.54 23.30
N LEU A 648 -34.61 29.40 23.77
CA LEU A 648 -33.44 29.32 24.67
C LEU A 648 -32.15 29.61 23.93
N ALA A 649 -31.39 30.59 24.45
CA ALA A 649 -30.09 31.00 23.92
C ALA A 649 -28.89 30.41 24.65
N ASN A 650 -29.11 29.80 25.83
CA ASN A 650 -28.12 28.98 26.55
C ASN A 650 -28.27 27.48 26.14
N TYR A 651 -27.58 26.57 26.88
CA TYR A 651 -27.60 25.13 26.55
C TYR A 651 -28.72 24.36 27.29
N GLU A 652 -29.62 25.03 27.99
CA GLU A 652 -30.76 24.38 28.62
C GLU A 652 -31.85 23.94 27.61
N ARG A 653 -32.81 23.17 28.11
CA ARG A 653 -34.00 22.75 27.37
C ARG A 653 -35.25 22.92 28.21
N PHE A 654 -36.38 23.22 27.61
CA PHE A 654 -37.67 23.18 28.25
C PHE A 654 -38.04 21.73 28.65
N ARG A 655 -38.86 21.58 29.71
CA ARG A 655 -39.29 20.27 30.18
C ARG A 655 -40.22 19.62 29.15
N GLY A 656 -40.22 18.30 29.04
CA GLY A 656 -40.97 17.56 28.06
C GLY A 656 -40.24 17.52 26.70
N GLY A 657 -40.90 16.96 25.71
CA GLY A 657 -40.33 16.74 24.40
C GLY A 657 -39.24 15.66 24.32
N ARG A 658 -39.06 15.11 23.16
CA ARG A 658 -38.03 14.08 22.90
C ARG A 658 -36.63 14.69 23.06
N ARG A 659 -35.72 13.96 23.71
CA ARG A 659 -34.31 14.36 23.83
C ARG A 659 -33.59 14.10 22.52
N ALA A 660 -32.80 15.09 22.03
CA ALA A 660 -31.86 14.86 20.94
C ALA A 660 -30.70 14.00 21.39
N ASN A 661 -30.18 13.16 20.50
CA ASN A 661 -29.05 12.28 20.79
C ASN A 661 -27.74 12.76 20.15
N VAL A 662 -27.81 13.43 19.01
CA VAL A 662 -26.65 13.82 18.21
C VAL A 662 -26.38 15.30 18.36
N GLU A 663 -27.13 16.13 17.67
CA GLU A 663 -27.12 17.59 17.77
C GLU A 663 -28.54 18.12 17.84
N VAL A 664 -28.71 19.38 18.20
CA VAL A 664 -30.02 20.02 18.32
C VAL A 664 -29.96 21.41 17.71
N HIS A 665 -31.08 21.83 17.15
CA HIS A 665 -31.35 23.19 16.67
C HIS A 665 -32.72 23.65 17.20
N GLY A 666 -33.12 24.86 16.84
CA GLY A 666 -34.37 25.48 17.30
C GLY A 666 -34.14 26.47 18.44
N GLY A 667 -32.93 26.55 18.99
CA GLY A 667 -32.53 27.50 20.01
C GLY A 667 -31.93 28.80 19.40
N ALA A 668 -31.30 29.56 20.27
CA ALA A 668 -30.66 30.83 19.94
C ALA A 668 -29.21 30.89 20.44
N SER A 669 -28.53 29.75 20.63
CA SER A 669 -27.10 29.75 20.88
C SER A 669 -26.36 30.19 19.60
N LEU A 670 -25.09 30.64 19.75
CA LEU A 670 -24.35 31.18 18.58
C LEU A 670 -24.18 30.16 17.46
N GLU A 671 -23.95 28.91 17.78
CA GLU A 671 -23.81 27.83 16.79
C GLU A 671 -25.12 27.44 16.10
N GLU A 672 -26.30 27.73 16.72
CA GLU A 672 -27.61 27.50 16.12
C GLU A 672 -28.00 28.66 15.20
N VAL A 673 -27.62 29.91 15.56
CA VAL A 673 -28.14 31.13 14.93
C VAL A 673 -27.22 31.71 13.87
N LEU A 674 -25.91 31.60 14.02
CA LEU A 674 -24.94 32.12 13.05
C LEU A 674 -24.85 31.21 11.83
N VAL A 675 -25.16 31.78 10.67
CA VAL A 675 -25.20 31.06 9.40
C VAL A 675 -24.34 31.73 8.34
N PRO A 676 -23.62 30.96 7.53
CA PRO A 676 -22.82 31.49 6.45
C PRO A 676 -23.63 31.67 5.16
N VAL A 677 -23.26 32.69 4.39
CA VAL A 677 -23.56 32.83 2.96
C VAL A 677 -22.21 32.81 2.25
N VAL A 678 -21.92 31.72 1.52
CA VAL A 678 -20.64 31.53 0.88
C VAL A 678 -20.80 31.62 -0.63
N THR A 679 -20.05 32.53 -1.25
CA THR A 679 -20.02 32.68 -2.71
C THR A 679 -18.74 32.04 -3.23
N LEU A 680 -18.88 31.01 -4.08
CA LEU A 680 -17.80 30.31 -4.73
C LEU A 680 -17.74 30.67 -6.21
N THR A 681 -16.54 31.00 -6.69
CA THR A 681 -16.27 31.23 -8.10
C THR A 681 -15.02 30.44 -8.52
N ARG A 682 -14.94 30.15 -9.81
CA ARG A 682 -13.72 29.49 -10.37
C ARG A 682 -12.55 30.47 -10.30
N ARG A 683 -11.41 30.00 -9.82
CA ARG A 683 -10.17 30.77 -9.90
C ARG A 683 -9.77 30.89 -11.36
N PRO A 684 -9.40 32.09 -11.87
CA PRO A 684 -8.89 32.24 -13.22
C PRO A 684 -7.63 31.36 -13.43
N GLU A 685 -7.50 30.76 -14.61
CA GLU A 685 -6.37 29.86 -14.94
C GLU A 685 -5.01 30.58 -14.94
N ASN A 686 -4.99 31.89 -15.25
CA ASN A 686 -3.80 32.73 -15.22
C ASN A 686 -3.86 33.70 -14.02
N VAL A 687 -3.32 33.24 -12.90
CA VAL A 687 -3.12 34.16 -11.75
C VAL A 687 -1.77 34.82 -11.92
N GLU A 688 -1.80 36.15 -12.12
CA GLU A 688 -0.60 36.98 -12.25
C GLU A 688 -0.32 37.68 -10.93
N PHE A 689 0.93 37.63 -10.50
CA PHE A 689 1.45 38.39 -9.37
C PHE A 689 2.57 39.30 -9.83
N CYS A 690 2.60 40.53 -9.37
CA CYS A 690 3.74 41.42 -9.59
C CYS A 690 3.90 42.40 -8.40
N PHE A 691 5.11 42.87 -8.20
CA PHE A 691 5.33 44.00 -7.31
C PHE A 691 4.97 45.31 -8.01
N THR A 692 4.20 46.18 -7.33
CA THR A 692 3.87 47.50 -7.87
C THR A 692 5.11 48.38 -8.06
N GLU A 693 6.15 48.17 -7.23
CA GLU A 693 7.45 48.79 -7.30
C GLU A 693 8.53 47.71 -7.20
N GLN A 694 9.36 47.59 -8.20
CA GLN A 694 10.49 46.62 -8.21
C GLN A 694 11.73 47.16 -7.47
N VAL A 695 11.75 48.40 -7.06
CA VAL A 695 12.84 49.03 -6.35
C VAL A 695 12.33 49.69 -5.07
N ILE A 696 12.86 49.23 -3.95
CA ILE A 696 12.60 49.86 -2.62
C ILE A 696 13.78 50.68 -2.17
N THR A 697 13.47 51.82 -1.56
CA THR A 697 14.53 52.74 -1.03
C THR A 697 14.73 52.50 0.46
N LEU A 698 15.94 52.19 0.85
CA LEU A 698 16.34 52.04 2.25
C LEU A 698 16.60 53.41 2.89
N VAL A 699 15.66 53.87 3.72
CA VAL A 699 15.78 55.11 4.48
C VAL A 699 16.22 54.78 5.92
N PRO A 700 17.26 55.49 6.53
CA PRO A 700 17.65 55.26 7.88
C PRO A 700 16.46 55.46 8.88
N ARG A 701 16.25 54.50 9.76
CA ARG A 701 15.20 54.44 10.77
C ARG A 701 13.78 54.19 10.27
N GLU A 702 13.55 53.93 8.98
CA GLU A 702 12.29 53.52 8.42
C GLU A 702 12.33 52.05 8.04
N VAL A 703 11.19 51.33 8.17
CA VAL A 703 11.05 49.96 7.72
C VAL A 703 10.65 50.00 6.24
N PRO A 704 11.46 49.38 5.35
CA PRO A 704 11.14 49.35 3.94
C PRO A 704 9.81 48.61 3.72
N GLN A 705 9.05 49.08 2.74
CA GLN A 705 7.73 48.53 2.39
C GLN A 705 7.74 48.07 0.92
N LEU A 706 7.04 46.96 0.66
CA LEU A 706 6.87 46.38 -0.66
C LEU A 706 5.38 46.08 -0.87
N THR A 707 4.84 46.37 -2.04
CA THR A 707 3.43 46.10 -2.33
C THR A 707 3.31 45.06 -3.45
N LEU A 708 2.62 43.95 -3.15
CA LEU A 708 2.28 42.89 -4.09
C LEU A 708 0.91 43.17 -4.67
N TYR A 709 0.77 43.08 -5.98
CA TYR A 709 -0.50 43.05 -6.71
C TYR A 709 -0.78 41.64 -7.24
N ALA A 710 -2.04 41.23 -7.20
CA ALA A 710 -2.56 40.05 -7.87
C ALA A 710 -3.80 40.39 -8.71
N ASN A 711 -3.97 39.80 -9.89
CA ASN A 711 -5.15 39.99 -10.70
C ASN A 711 -6.42 39.30 -10.12
N VAL A 712 -6.24 38.58 -9.01
CA VAL A 712 -7.31 37.93 -8.23
C VAL A 712 -7.24 38.37 -6.77
N PRO A 713 -8.34 38.38 -6.01
CA PRO A 713 -8.32 38.63 -4.57
C PRO A 713 -7.44 37.63 -3.82
N MET A 714 -6.63 38.11 -2.88
CA MET A 714 -5.81 37.31 -1.95
C MET A 714 -6.55 37.17 -0.61
N THR A 715 -6.29 36.05 0.09
CA THR A 715 -6.89 35.79 1.40
C THR A 715 -5.92 36.05 2.56
N ARG A 716 -4.73 35.53 2.46
CA ARG A 716 -3.66 35.68 3.44
C ARG A 716 -2.32 35.76 2.71
N PRO A 717 -2.01 36.90 2.09
CA PRO A 717 -0.79 37.04 1.30
C PRO A 717 0.45 36.95 2.20
N ARG A 718 1.42 36.13 1.78
CA ARG A 718 2.70 35.92 2.45
C ARG A 718 3.82 35.89 1.44
N LEU A 719 4.97 36.40 1.81
CA LEU A 719 6.19 36.29 1.04
C LEU A 719 7.21 35.46 1.81
N LEU A 720 7.83 34.49 1.13
CA LEU A 720 9.00 33.77 1.65
C LEU A 720 10.24 34.43 1.07
N ILE A 721 11.01 35.09 1.91
CA ILE A 721 12.26 35.80 1.56
C ILE A 721 13.38 35.28 2.46
N ASP A 722 14.48 34.79 1.86
CA ASP A 722 15.65 34.25 2.59
C ASP A 722 15.28 33.18 3.65
N GLY A 723 14.25 32.36 3.36
CA GLY A 723 13.80 31.29 4.24
C GLY A 723 12.82 31.71 5.34
N GLU A 724 12.41 32.99 5.38
CA GLU A 724 11.45 33.49 6.37
C GLU A 724 10.16 33.95 5.73
N PHE A 725 9.04 33.59 6.37
CA PHE A 725 7.73 34.10 5.98
C PHE A 725 7.46 35.50 6.54
N ILE A 726 6.95 36.36 5.68
CA ILE A 726 6.51 37.72 6.01
C ILE A 726 5.02 37.80 5.65
N ASP A 727 4.19 38.10 6.64
CA ASP A 727 2.75 38.28 6.41
C ASP A 727 2.47 39.64 5.79
N GLY A 728 1.57 39.69 4.83
CA GLY A 728 1.14 40.92 4.15
C GLY A 728 -0.18 41.46 4.69
N GLU A 729 -0.28 42.76 4.80
CA GLU A 729 -1.52 43.47 5.13
C GLU A 729 -2.30 43.75 3.85
N LEU A 730 -3.53 43.22 3.75
CA LEU A 730 -4.40 43.43 2.60
C LEU A 730 -4.94 44.85 2.53
N VAL A 731 -4.95 45.41 1.35
CA VAL A 731 -5.63 46.67 1.04
C VAL A 731 -7.10 46.41 0.77
N ALA A 732 -7.97 47.44 0.82
CA ALA A 732 -9.43 47.32 0.72
C ALA A 732 -9.96 46.55 -0.49
N ASP A 733 -9.21 46.47 -1.60
CA ASP A 733 -9.60 45.75 -2.81
C ASP A 733 -9.21 44.23 -2.77
N SER A 734 -8.57 43.77 -1.69
CA SER A 734 -8.06 42.41 -1.53
C SER A 734 -7.12 41.90 -2.65
N ARG A 735 -6.74 42.77 -3.60
CA ARG A 735 -5.82 42.48 -4.69
C ARG A 735 -4.43 43.06 -4.48
N HIS A 736 -4.30 43.99 -3.55
CA HIS A 736 -3.02 44.55 -3.13
C HIS A 736 -2.73 44.14 -1.69
N ALA A 737 -1.48 43.77 -1.45
CA ALA A 737 -0.97 43.45 -0.11
C ALA A 737 0.33 44.21 0.16
N LYS A 738 0.42 44.85 1.33
CA LYS A 738 1.60 45.57 1.78
C LYS A 738 2.43 44.70 2.72
N PHE A 739 3.73 44.66 2.49
CA PHE A 739 4.68 43.90 3.29
C PHE A 739 5.69 44.82 3.92
N LEU A 740 5.87 44.76 5.24
CA LEU A 740 6.91 45.43 5.97
C LEU A 740 8.16 44.54 6.03
N LEU A 741 9.32 45.06 5.62
CA LEU A 741 10.55 44.29 5.45
C LEU A 741 11.65 44.72 6.43
N PRO A 742 11.50 44.50 7.77
CA PRO A 742 12.39 45.03 8.80
C PRO A 742 13.81 44.44 8.73
N LYS A 743 13.97 43.28 8.12
CA LYS A 743 15.27 42.58 7.97
C LYS A 743 16.05 42.99 6.73
N ILE A 744 15.42 43.63 5.75
CA ILE A 744 16.11 44.13 4.54
C ILE A 744 16.80 45.44 4.87
N LYS A 745 18.10 45.37 5.17
CA LYS A 745 18.95 46.52 5.56
C LYS A 745 20.12 46.77 4.64
N ARG A 746 20.35 45.89 3.68
CA ARG A 746 21.47 45.98 2.75
C ARG A 746 20.97 46.22 1.33
N ARG A 747 21.75 46.97 0.53
CA ARG A 747 21.50 47.06 -0.91
C ARG A 747 21.73 45.70 -1.57
N GLY A 748 20.89 45.33 -2.51
CA GLY A 748 21.02 44.10 -3.22
C GLY A 748 19.74 43.72 -3.97
N GLU A 749 19.81 42.66 -4.72
CA GLU A 749 18.68 42.03 -5.34
C GLU A 749 18.18 40.92 -4.42
N TYR A 750 16.86 40.85 -4.21
CA TYR A 750 16.16 39.89 -3.36
C TYR A 750 15.10 39.17 -4.15
N PHE A 751 14.82 37.90 -3.75
CA PHE A 751 13.80 37.10 -4.36
C PHE A 751 12.75 36.74 -3.31
N ALA A 752 11.48 36.87 -3.68
CA ALA A 752 10.37 36.52 -2.85
C ALA A 752 9.51 35.45 -3.53
N GLU A 753 9.22 34.35 -2.85
CA GLU A 753 8.24 33.39 -3.30
C GLU A 753 6.86 33.78 -2.74
N VAL A 754 5.84 33.73 -3.61
CA VAL A 754 4.48 34.18 -3.27
C VAL A 754 3.66 33.03 -2.71
N TYR A 755 3.06 33.27 -1.55
CA TYR A 755 2.11 32.37 -0.88
C TYR A 755 0.79 33.10 -0.62
N ASP A 756 -0.31 32.33 -0.54
CA ASP A 756 -1.58 32.80 -0.02
C ASP A 756 -2.06 31.78 1.02
N GLY A 757 -2.03 32.15 2.28
CA GLY A 757 -2.05 31.24 3.39
C GLY A 757 -0.77 30.37 3.44
N ASP A 758 -0.94 29.06 3.51
CA ASP A 758 0.14 28.07 3.50
C ASP A 758 0.38 27.45 2.10
N VAL A 759 -0.30 27.97 1.08
CA VAL A 759 -0.22 27.46 -0.30
C VAL A 759 0.73 28.31 -1.13
N SER A 760 1.81 27.68 -1.62
CA SER A 760 2.70 28.31 -2.61
C SER A 760 1.95 28.56 -3.90
N ARG A 761 2.10 29.76 -4.48
CA ARG A 761 1.54 30.11 -5.79
C ARG A 761 2.49 29.75 -6.94
N GLY A 762 3.65 29.18 -6.65
CA GLY A 762 4.65 28.79 -7.64
C GLY A 762 5.29 29.98 -8.36
N VAL A 763 5.15 31.20 -7.83
CA VAL A 763 5.65 32.44 -8.42
C VAL A 763 6.79 32.96 -7.56
N ARG A 764 7.92 33.27 -8.20
CA ARG A 764 9.08 33.91 -7.60
C ARG A 764 9.33 35.25 -8.26
N LEU A 765 9.27 36.31 -7.46
CA LEU A 765 9.41 37.70 -7.90
C LEU A 765 10.71 38.29 -7.38
N ALA A 766 11.38 39.11 -8.21
CA ALA A 766 12.59 39.83 -7.83
C ALA A 766 12.28 41.28 -7.50
N PHE A 767 13.01 41.83 -6.51
CA PHE A 767 13.02 43.26 -6.23
C PHE A 767 14.41 43.72 -5.77
N THR A 768 14.71 45.03 -5.95
CA THR A 768 16.00 45.60 -5.62
C THR A 768 15.88 46.57 -4.46
N ALA A 769 16.73 46.45 -3.44
CA ALA A 769 16.86 47.41 -2.35
C ALA A 769 18.03 48.35 -2.61
N GLN A 770 17.77 49.67 -2.66
CA GLN A 770 18.76 50.72 -2.88
C GLN A 770 18.84 51.70 -1.71
N LYS A 771 20.02 52.22 -1.41
CA LYS A 771 20.15 53.30 -0.45
C LYS A 771 19.77 54.63 -1.09
N ASN A 772 19.13 55.52 -0.34
CA ASN A 772 18.83 56.86 -0.77
C ASN A 772 20.15 57.64 -0.91
N THR A 773 20.67 57.76 -2.11
CA THR A 773 21.82 58.60 -2.45
C THR A 773 21.34 59.98 -2.86
N ARG A 774 20.64 60.68 -2.00
CA ARG A 774 20.65 62.13 -2.04
C ARG A 774 21.92 62.58 -1.30
N GLU A 775 23.02 62.84 -2.01
CA GLU A 775 24.09 63.71 -1.56
C GLU A 775 23.47 65.06 -1.22
N VAL A 776 23.25 65.33 0.06
CA VAL A 776 23.08 66.66 0.55
C VAL A 776 24.49 67.28 0.54
N ASP A 777 24.74 68.17 -0.39
CA ASP A 777 25.94 69.01 -0.45
C ASP A 777 25.93 69.87 0.83
N LEU A 778 26.60 69.37 1.90
CA LEU A 778 26.63 70.02 3.22
C LEU A 778 27.81 70.95 3.37
N PHE A 779 28.57 71.26 2.33
CA PHE A 779 29.66 72.26 2.36
C PHE A 779 29.56 73.19 1.14
N GLY A 780 28.75 74.21 1.28
CA GLY A 780 28.82 75.37 0.49
C GLY A 780 30.07 76.11 0.90
N PHE A 781 31.18 75.94 0.16
CA PHE A 781 32.27 76.89 0.12
C PHE A 781 32.50 77.34 -1.30
N GLY A 782 32.38 78.70 -1.46
CA GLY A 782 32.46 79.35 -2.70
C GLY A 782 33.80 79.32 -3.41
N GLY A 783 33.75 79.72 -4.65
CA GLY A 783 34.91 80.02 -5.44
C GLY A 783 34.57 80.35 -6.88
N LYS A 784 34.33 81.63 -7.11
CA LYS A 784 34.29 82.15 -8.46
C LYS A 784 35.47 81.69 -9.32
N LYS A 785 35.29 81.26 -10.51
CA LYS A 785 35.66 81.85 -11.77
C LYS A 785 34.98 81.11 -12.95
#